data_e311788c54d7f1939079ab4cc3ed6de3
#
_entry.id   e311788c54d7f1939079ab4cc3ed6de3
#
_cell.length_a   1.000
_cell.length_b   1.000
_cell.length_c   1.000
_cell.angle_alpha   90.00
_cell.angle_beta   90.00
_cell.angle_gamma   90.00
#
_symmetry.space_group_name_H-M   'P 1'
#
loop_
_entity.id
_entity.type
_entity.pdbx_description
1 polymer ?
#
loop_
_entity_poly.entity_id
_entity_poly.type
_entity_poly.pdbx_seq_one_letter_code
_entity_poly.pdbx_strand_id
1 'polypeptide(L)'
;MISYRKLAMRVLGHSPVSAVKTARRSTGKRAAALALTAALVVGMTLPAFADVYDLTKGDISVGFKNNQQTVTQEDGKGGYVKNKYNEDIIDLPDNDVTITTKDDATGEVKTTDNTVTVNSNEGKTTEVTLDNVNINTSRAAVSVTGSGNTNIELNGNNTLTSGGWQAGLEHNKEKDSNRNETSGTLTITDTDKNGSLTANGSSGGAGIGGANFKDAGKLEITGGTINATGSNGGAGIGGGDQGGDADIVISGGTITAAGGSDPRPGAVGGAGIGGGGWGGNATITITGDAVIKEAIGGKFAAGIGSSLQGKVSVIIEGNSTIGKATGGAYAAGIGGGRQGIGDVTIKDNAQINESVGGNGGAGIGSGVYGDVTVSIEGNATVDKATGGEEGAGIGGGAGGLGNVSIEGNVTIENAKGGAGAAGIGGGSNAKTKDDGTGNRIVIRSNKDGSPTINATGGVPEVDNDGNAISAGGAAIGSGASLPDKNGDVAPEADADITIEGKVTIDAKAGEGNAAIGANNTEQTFNGLQVGTTITRRNAKGDDVSQPGDVVREQVPTETEAAEAPSTGSVEVERPVTVEGLYVTNVLGKQITHTCTQNGTTLTIRANGIVTSAHLTLGMVRALKAQGVKTLVFTTLLSRSTTVSVDALLAAEPDAPDEAAVVWTHTGPRAALTINGTDHSALLK
;
A
#
# COMPACT_ATOMS: atom_id res chain seq x y z
N MET A 1 -48.10 8.51 6.35
CA MET A 1 -48.13 7.08 6.00
C MET A 1 -47.82 6.94 4.50
N ILE A 2 -46.57 6.83 4.12
CA ILE A 2 -46.15 6.55 2.74
C ILE A 2 -46.07 5.03 2.64
N SER A 3 -46.95 4.52 1.75
CA SER A 3 -47.18 3.07 1.61
C SER A 3 -45.91 2.30 1.25
N TYR A 4 -45.51 1.38 2.11
CA TYR A 4 -44.41 0.39 1.92
C TYR A 4 -44.47 -0.36 0.57
N ARG A 5 -45.60 -0.40 -0.12
CA ARG A 5 -45.73 -0.98 -1.47
C ARG A 5 -44.91 -0.24 -2.53
N LYS A 6 -44.64 1.07 -2.37
CA LYS A 6 -43.82 1.84 -3.34
C LYS A 6 -42.32 1.65 -3.16
N LEU A 7 -41.86 1.29 -1.94
CA LEU A 7 -40.47 1.02 -1.68
C LEU A 7 -40.05 -0.38 -2.18
N ALA A 8 -40.91 -1.38 -1.91
CA ALA A 8 -40.67 -2.76 -2.39
C ALA A 8 -40.62 -2.88 -3.93
N MET A 9 -41.38 -2.07 -4.67
CA MET A 9 -41.36 -2.08 -6.13
C MET A 9 -40.17 -1.33 -6.75
N ARG A 10 -39.45 -0.49 -5.99
CA ARG A 10 -38.21 0.13 -6.44
C ARG A 10 -36.97 -0.77 -6.23
N VAL A 11 -37.02 -1.66 -5.26
CA VAL A 11 -35.95 -2.62 -4.99
C VAL A 11 -36.05 -3.89 -5.85
N LEU A 12 -37.27 -4.28 -6.26
CA LEU A 12 -37.52 -5.49 -7.03
C LEU A 12 -37.70 -5.26 -8.54
N GLY A 13 -37.44 -4.07 -9.04
CA GLY A 13 -37.72 -3.64 -10.42
C GLY A 13 -36.81 -4.13 -11.53
N HIS A 14 -35.79 -4.95 -11.26
CA HIS A 14 -34.98 -5.58 -12.29
C HIS A 14 -34.88 -7.09 -12.07
N SER A 15 -35.42 -7.82 -13.03
CA SER A 15 -35.39 -9.29 -13.04
C SER A 15 -33.99 -9.89 -12.85
N PRO A 16 -33.82 -10.88 -11.97
CA PRO A 16 -32.51 -11.50 -11.68
C PRO A 16 -31.90 -12.32 -12.84
N VAL A 17 -32.61 -12.44 -13.96
CA VAL A 17 -32.23 -13.35 -15.05
C VAL A 17 -31.21 -12.78 -16.03
N SER A 18 -30.99 -11.46 -16.07
CA SER A 18 -30.00 -10.85 -16.98
C SER A 18 -28.59 -10.68 -16.42
N ALA A 19 -28.39 -10.84 -15.09
CA ALA A 19 -27.08 -10.70 -14.47
C ALA A 19 -26.17 -11.94 -14.57
N VAL A 20 -26.72 -13.10 -14.96
CA VAL A 20 -25.95 -14.36 -14.98
C VAL A 20 -25.23 -14.60 -16.31
N LYS A 21 -25.55 -13.86 -17.38
CA LYS A 21 -24.93 -14.08 -18.72
C LYS A 21 -23.71 -13.24 -19.06
N THR A 22 -23.34 -12.25 -18.23
CA THR A 22 -22.19 -11.36 -18.51
C THR A 22 -20.96 -11.58 -17.63
N ALA A 23 -20.99 -12.54 -16.71
CA ALA A 23 -19.87 -12.82 -15.79
C ALA A 23 -18.88 -13.87 -16.31
N ARG A 24 -18.61 -13.90 -17.61
CA ARG A 24 -17.49 -14.69 -18.17
C ARG A 24 -16.50 -13.76 -18.85
N ARG A 25 -15.64 -13.09 -18.07
CA ARG A 25 -14.27 -12.65 -18.40
C ARG A 25 -13.87 -11.46 -17.51
N SER A 26 -13.30 -11.75 -16.36
CA SER A 26 -12.11 -11.08 -15.81
C SER A 26 -11.89 -11.61 -14.39
N THR A 27 -10.70 -12.09 -14.16
CA THR A 27 -10.26 -12.75 -12.92
C THR A 27 -10.00 -11.75 -11.76
N GLY A 28 -10.18 -10.46 -11.98
CA GLY A 28 -9.99 -9.41 -10.97
C GLY A 28 -11.21 -9.04 -10.11
N LYS A 29 -12.39 -9.61 -10.40
CA LYS A 29 -13.63 -9.22 -9.70
C LYS A 29 -14.14 -10.23 -8.67
N ARG A 30 -13.31 -11.18 -8.24
CA ARG A 30 -13.77 -12.25 -7.34
C ARG A 30 -13.68 -11.93 -5.85
N ALA A 31 -12.91 -10.94 -5.43
CA ALA A 31 -12.83 -10.56 -4.01
C ALA A 31 -13.98 -9.64 -3.58
N ALA A 32 -14.41 -8.71 -4.44
CA ALA A 32 -15.51 -7.79 -4.11
C ALA A 32 -16.92 -8.39 -4.25
N ALA A 33 -17.08 -9.46 -5.04
CA ALA A 33 -18.39 -10.09 -5.25
C ALA A 33 -18.76 -11.13 -4.18
N LEU A 34 -17.83 -11.57 -3.34
CA LEU A 34 -18.10 -12.53 -2.27
C LEU A 34 -18.63 -11.91 -0.98
N ALA A 35 -18.39 -10.61 -0.77
CA ALA A 35 -18.93 -9.90 0.39
C ALA A 35 -20.43 -9.52 0.23
N LEU A 36 -20.92 -9.41 -1.01
CA LEU A 36 -22.29 -8.97 -1.27
C LEU A 36 -23.33 -10.09 -1.39
N THR A 37 -22.93 -11.36 -1.45
CA THR A 37 -23.86 -12.49 -1.64
C THR A 37 -24.16 -13.29 -0.37
N ALA A 38 -23.50 -12.99 0.75
CA ALA A 38 -23.78 -13.65 2.03
C ALA A 38 -24.97 -13.06 2.82
N ALA A 39 -25.49 -11.92 2.41
CA ALA A 39 -26.55 -11.21 3.15
C ALA A 39 -27.99 -11.59 2.77
N LEU A 40 -28.23 -12.58 1.90
CA LEU A 40 -29.58 -12.82 1.39
C LEU A 40 -30.08 -14.25 1.50
N VAL A 41 -29.80 -14.95 2.56
CA VAL A 41 -30.56 -16.19 2.93
C VAL A 41 -30.55 -16.37 4.44
N VAL A 42 -31.46 -15.75 5.16
CA VAL A 42 -32.02 -16.33 6.40
C VAL A 42 -33.49 -15.93 6.54
N GLY A 43 -34.26 -16.89 6.88
CA GLY A 43 -35.69 -16.95 6.87
C GLY A 43 -36.43 -15.82 7.57
N MET A 44 -37.62 -15.55 7.04
CA MET A 44 -38.63 -14.66 7.63
C MET A 44 -38.98 -15.10 9.06
N THR A 45 -38.40 -14.44 10.01
CA THR A 45 -38.98 -14.25 11.34
C THR A 45 -39.53 -12.84 11.38
N LEU A 46 -40.64 -12.65 12.05
CA LEU A 46 -41.41 -11.40 12.19
C LEU A 46 -40.48 -10.19 12.32
N PRO A 47 -40.84 -9.01 11.80
CA PRO A 47 -40.03 -7.82 11.99
C PRO A 47 -39.96 -7.57 13.50
N ALA A 48 -38.80 -7.89 14.10
CA ALA A 48 -38.45 -7.32 15.37
C ALA A 48 -38.42 -5.82 15.15
N PHE A 49 -39.23 -5.07 15.85
CA PHE A 49 -39.10 -3.61 15.86
C PHE A 49 -37.76 -3.33 16.46
N ALA A 50 -36.89 -2.66 15.73
CA ALA A 50 -35.62 -2.17 16.25
C ALA A 50 -35.91 -1.43 17.55
N ASP A 51 -35.47 -1.98 18.66
CA ASP A 51 -35.62 -1.29 19.94
C ASP A 51 -34.41 -0.37 20.14
N VAL A 52 -34.69 0.86 20.57
CA VAL A 52 -33.66 1.85 20.88
C VAL A 52 -33.31 1.74 22.36
N TYR A 53 -32.03 1.53 22.64
CA TYR A 53 -31.51 1.38 23.99
C TYR A 53 -30.82 2.65 24.47
N ASP A 54 -31.33 3.26 25.50
CA ASP A 54 -30.78 4.48 26.11
C ASP A 54 -29.59 4.12 27.04
N LEU A 55 -28.36 4.31 26.52
CA LEU A 55 -27.13 3.99 27.24
C LEU A 55 -26.93 4.82 28.50
N THR A 56 -27.61 5.95 28.67
CA THR A 56 -27.52 6.75 29.92
C THR A 56 -28.10 6.03 31.12
N LYS A 57 -28.88 4.97 30.89
CA LYS A 57 -29.53 4.18 31.97
C LYS A 57 -28.65 3.05 32.52
N GLY A 58 -27.59 2.67 31.81
CA GLY A 58 -26.67 1.63 32.27
C GLY A 58 -25.90 0.95 31.15
N ASP A 59 -24.93 0.13 31.51
CA ASP A 59 -24.05 -0.60 30.56
C ASP A 59 -24.87 -1.54 29.66
N ILE A 60 -24.53 -1.62 28.39
CA ILE A 60 -25.19 -2.48 27.42
C ILE A 60 -24.24 -3.58 26.96
N SER A 61 -24.73 -4.81 26.96
CA SER A 61 -24.04 -5.96 26.36
C SER A 61 -24.86 -6.54 25.21
N VAL A 62 -24.27 -6.68 24.03
CA VAL A 62 -24.86 -7.30 22.84
C VAL A 62 -24.09 -8.59 22.55
N GLY A 63 -24.80 -9.70 22.39
CA GLY A 63 -24.17 -11.00 22.17
C GLY A 63 -25.14 -12.02 21.60
N PHE A 64 -24.84 -13.30 21.78
CA PHE A 64 -25.70 -14.40 21.33
C PHE A 64 -26.11 -15.34 22.46
N LYS A 65 -27.39 -15.63 22.53
CA LYS A 65 -27.95 -16.69 23.34
C LYS A 65 -28.84 -17.58 22.50
N ASN A 66 -28.69 -18.89 22.62
CA ASN A 66 -29.46 -19.86 21.82
C ASN A 66 -29.44 -19.57 20.32
N ASN A 67 -28.27 -19.15 19.78
CA ASN A 67 -28.07 -18.84 18.38
C ASN A 67 -28.79 -17.57 17.84
N GLN A 68 -29.36 -16.77 18.71
CA GLN A 68 -30.06 -15.52 18.43
C GLN A 68 -29.32 -14.35 19.08
N GLN A 69 -29.19 -13.23 18.38
CA GLN A 69 -28.63 -11.99 18.95
C GLN A 69 -29.52 -11.50 20.06
N THR A 70 -28.92 -11.08 21.18
CA THR A 70 -29.61 -10.63 22.38
C THR A 70 -28.94 -9.41 22.97
N VAL A 71 -29.72 -8.62 23.69
CA VAL A 71 -29.27 -7.44 24.44
C VAL A 71 -29.52 -7.62 25.93
N THR A 72 -28.55 -7.21 26.72
CA THR A 72 -28.69 -7.07 28.18
C THR A 72 -28.28 -5.66 28.58
N GLN A 73 -29.07 -5.00 29.40
CA GLN A 73 -28.73 -3.68 29.93
C GLN A 73 -28.81 -3.67 31.49
N GLU A 74 -27.66 -3.48 32.12
CA GLU A 74 -27.49 -3.41 33.54
C GLU A 74 -27.75 -1.99 34.09
N ASP A 75 -28.40 -1.83 35.25
CA ASP A 75 -28.74 -0.52 35.81
C ASP A 75 -27.63 0.10 36.69
N GLY A 76 -26.47 -0.55 36.76
CA GLY A 76 -25.34 -0.13 37.60
C GLY A 76 -25.55 -0.28 39.11
N LYS A 77 -26.71 -0.82 39.55
CA LYS A 77 -27.07 -1.02 40.95
C LYS A 77 -27.26 -2.49 41.31
N GLY A 78 -26.91 -3.38 40.38
CA GLY A 78 -27.05 -4.83 40.50
C GLY A 78 -28.41 -5.37 40.03
N GLY A 79 -29.16 -4.57 39.27
CA GLY A 79 -30.36 -4.93 38.54
C GLY A 79 -30.25 -4.66 37.04
N TYR A 80 -31.39 -4.71 36.38
CA TYR A 80 -31.50 -4.49 34.94
C TYR A 80 -32.41 -3.31 34.63
N VAL A 81 -32.11 -2.61 33.55
CA VAL A 81 -32.97 -1.55 32.99
C VAL A 81 -34.29 -2.16 32.49
N LYS A 82 -35.39 -1.47 32.70
CA LYS A 82 -36.72 -1.90 32.22
C LYS A 82 -36.97 -1.38 30.80
N ASN A 83 -37.50 -2.26 29.95
CA ASN A 83 -37.97 -1.87 28.61
C ASN A 83 -39.33 -1.10 28.72
N LYS A 84 -39.88 -0.69 27.59
CA LYS A 84 -41.18 0.02 27.50
C LYS A 84 -42.37 -0.78 28.00
N TYR A 85 -42.22 -2.09 28.21
CA TYR A 85 -43.26 -2.98 28.74
C TYR A 85 -43.04 -3.28 30.22
N ASN A 86 -42.08 -2.61 30.89
CA ASN A 86 -41.70 -2.82 32.29
C ASN A 86 -41.06 -4.20 32.59
N GLU A 87 -40.44 -4.80 31.56
CA GLU A 87 -39.68 -6.05 31.67
C GLU A 87 -38.18 -5.75 31.74
N ASP A 88 -37.41 -6.60 32.43
CA ASP A 88 -35.97 -6.50 32.52
C ASP A 88 -35.34 -6.72 31.12
N ILE A 89 -34.42 -5.84 30.73
CA ILE A 89 -33.61 -6.04 29.54
C ILE A 89 -32.47 -7.01 29.89
N ILE A 90 -32.76 -8.28 29.77
CA ILE A 90 -31.82 -9.38 30.00
C ILE A 90 -31.97 -10.44 28.91
N ASP A 91 -30.95 -10.69 28.17
CA ASP A 91 -30.95 -11.63 27.02
C ASP A 91 -32.14 -11.40 26.06
N LEU A 92 -32.56 -10.15 25.92
CA LEU A 92 -33.70 -9.80 25.08
C LEU A 92 -33.34 -10.02 23.61
N PRO A 93 -34.08 -10.85 22.86
CA PRO A 93 -33.79 -11.07 21.45
C PRO A 93 -33.98 -9.80 20.62
N ASP A 94 -32.94 -9.36 19.95
CA ASP A 94 -32.95 -8.22 19.04
C ASP A 94 -31.86 -8.35 18.00
N ASN A 95 -32.22 -8.32 16.72
CA ASN A 95 -31.28 -8.43 15.59
C ASN A 95 -30.98 -7.08 14.94
N ASP A 96 -31.54 -5.98 15.46
CA ASP A 96 -31.39 -4.62 14.92
C ASP A 96 -31.24 -3.63 16.08
N VAL A 97 -30.15 -3.80 16.83
CA VAL A 97 -29.89 -3.06 18.08
C VAL A 97 -29.45 -1.65 17.77
N THR A 98 -30.25 -0.66 18.19
CA THR A 98 -29.86 0.75 18.14
C THR A 98 -29.54 1.26 19.55
N ILE A 99 -28.35 1.81 19.73
CA ILE A 99 -27.87 2.35 21.01
C ILE A 99 -27.74 3.88 20.87
N THR A 100 -28.28 4.62 21.85
CA THR A 100 -28.23 6.08 21.86
C THR A 100 -27.95 6.64 23.26
N THR A 101 -27.42 7.87 23.31
CA THR A 101 -27.42 8.71 24.52
C THR A 101 -28.28 9.95 24.34
N LYS A 102 -29.05 10.02 23.23
CA LYS A 102 -29.94 11.11 22.93
C LYS A 102 -31.26 10.96 23.69
N ASP A 103 -31.64 11.97 24.41
CA ASP A 103 -32.90 12.04 25.13
C ASP A 103 -34.07 12.24 24.15
N ASP A 104 -35.01 11.31 24.11
CA ASP A 104 -36.14 11.34 23.18
C ASP A 104 -37.06 12.54 23.38
N ALA A 105 -37.17 13.07 24.61
CA ALA A 105 -38.07 14.17 24.91
C ALA A 105 -37.47 15.54 24.57
N THR A 106 -36.18 15.70 24.76
CA THR A 106 -35.48 16.98 24.56
C THR A 106 -34.63 17.03 23.30
N GLY A 107 -34.28 15.89 22.71
CA GLY A 107 -33.36 15.77 21.62
C GLY A 107 -31.88 16.01 22.01
N GLU A 108 -31.57 16.21 23.27
CA GLU A 108 -30.22 16.47 23.77
C GLU A 108 -29.41 15.18 23.82
N VAL A 109 -28.16 15.25 23.31
CA VAL A 109 -27.19 14.15 23.42
C VAL A 109 -26.46 14.29 24.76
N LYS A 110 -26.62 13.31 25.66
CA LYS A 110 -25.99 13.29 26.97
C LYS A 110 -24.69 12.53 26.95
N THR A 111 -23.72 12.96 27.75
CA THR A 111 -22.50 12.19 28.00
C THR A 111 -22.75 11.17 29.14
N THR A 112 -22.29 9.93 28.94
CA THR A 112 -22.35 8.88 29.94
C THR A 112 -21.00 8.23 30.18
N ASP A 113 -20.80 7.60 31.33
CA ASP A 113 -19.66 6.72 31.63
C ASP A 113 -20.01 5.22 31.47
N ASN A 114 -21.25 4.94 31.13
CA ASN A 114 -21.70 3.59 30.77
C ASN A 114 -21.06 3.17 29.44
N THR A 115 -20.89 1.86 29.26
CA THR A 115 -20.13 1.25 28.16
C THR A 115 -20.96 0.27 27.36
N VAL A 116 -20.49 0.00 26.15
CA VAL A 116 -21.05 -1.03 25.27
C VAL A 116 -20.06 -2.17 25.11
N THR A 117 -20.50 -3.39 25.36
CA THR A 117 -19.73 -4.60 25.04
C THR A 117 -20.45 -5.41 23.96
N VAL A 118 -19.75 -5.75 22.89
CA VAL A 118 -20.25 -6.60 21.82
C VAL A 118 -19.44 -7.89 21.81
N ASN A 119 -20.11 -9.04 21.87
CA ASN A 119 -19.46 -10.35 21.82
C ASN A 119 -20.11 -11.23 20.76
N SER A 120 -19.42 -11.41 19.65
CA SER A 120 -19.89 -12.18 18.49
C SER A 120 -19.40 -13.62 18.53
N ASN A 121 -20.33 -14.57 18.41
CA ASN A 121 -20.00 -15.99 18.36
C ASN A 121 -19.46 -16.41 16.98
N GLU A 122 -18.65 -17.47 16.94
CA GLU A 122 -18.13 -18.05 15.71
C GLU A 122 -19.22 -18.29 14.66
N GLY A 123 -18.94 -17.87 13.43
CA GLY A 123 -19.87 -17.98 12.29
C GLY A 123 -21.11 -17.09 12.38
N LYS A 124 -21.13 -16.13 13.31
CA LYS A 124 -22.17 -15.12 13.46
C LYS A 124 -21.66 -13.73 13.13
N THR A 125 -22.60 -12.84 12.83
CA THR A 125 -22.36 -11.41 12.73
C THR A 125 -23.31 -10.69 13.67
N THR A 126 -22.77 -9.85 14.55
CA THR A 126 -23.57 -8.97 15.42
C THR A 126 -23.76 -7.64 14.70
N GLU A 127 -24.99 -7.18 14.64
CA GLU A 127 -25.37 -5.90 14.06
C GLU A 127 -25.72 -4.90 15.17
N VAL A 128 -25.05 -3.74 15.18
CA VAL A 128 -25.27 -2.68 16.17
C VAL A 128 -25.25 -1.33 15.48
N THR A 129 -26.27 -0.51 15.71
CA THR A 129 -26.28 0.89 15.30
C THR A 129 -25.94 1.80 16.48
N LEU A 130 -24.95 2.67 16.31
CA LEU A 130 -24.65 3.76 17.21
C LEU A 130 -25.33 5.03 16.70
N ASP A 131 -26.32 5.54 17.41
CA ASP A 131 -27.09 6.73 17.06
C ASP A 131 -26.90 7.85 18.08
N ASN A 132 -26.07 8.85 17.74
CA ASN A 132 -25.76 9.98 18.61
C ASN A 132 -25.28 9.52 20.02
N VAL A 133 -24.33 8.58 20.04
CA VAL A 133 -23.73 8.05 21.28
C VAL A 133 -22.59 8.94 21.74
N ASN A 134 -22.58 9.32 23.04
CA ASN A 134 -21.50 10.08 23.64
C ASN A 134 -21.04 9.43 24.94
N ILE A 135 -19.91 8.75 24.88
CA ILE A 135 -19.30 8.03 26.02
C ILE A 135 -17.98 8.71 26.42
N ASN A 136 -17.84 8.97 27.73
CA ASN A 136 -16.56 9.37 28.34
C ASN A 136 -16.38 8.58 29.63
N THR A 137 -15.52 7.57 29.58
CA THR A 137 -15.41 6.59 30.65
C THR A 137 -13.95 6.28 30.98
N SER A 138 -13.70 5.70 32.17
CA SER A 138 -12.40 5.16 32.58
C SER A 138 -12.12 3.75 32.04
N ARG A 139 -13.08 3.14 31.36
CA ARG A 139 -13.03 1.80 30.71
C ARG A 139 -12.94 1.93 29.22
N ALA A 140 -13.05 0.83 28.47
CA ALA A 140 -13.32 0.87 27.03
C ALA A 140 -14.74 1.42 26.80
N ALA A 141 -14.87 2.46 25.97
CA ALA A 141 -16.19 3.03 25.66
C ALA A 141 -17.07 2.03 24.92
N VAL A 142 -16.54 1.43 23.87
CA VAL A 142 -17.12 0.29 23.16
C VAL A 142 -16.05 -0.77 23.01
N SER A 143 -16.33 -2.00 23.44
CA SER A 143 -15.42 -3.16 23.32
C SER A 143 -16.07 -4.25 22.47
N VAL A 144 -15.38 -4.66 21.40
CA VAL A 144 -15.81 -5.71 20.48
C VAL A 144 -14.90 -6.92 20.66
N THR A 145 -15.50 -8.07 20.97
CA THR A 145 -14.82 -9.34 21.29
C THR A 145 -15.48 -10.52 20.59
N GLY A 146 -14.85 -11.68 20.70
CA GLY A 146 -15.37 -12.95 20.18
C GLY A 146 -14.87 -13.27 18.78
N SER A 147 -15.23 -14.48 18.33
CA SER A 147 -14.74 -15.07 17.08
C SER A 147 -15.67 -14.86 15.86
N GLY A 148 -16.84 -14.27 16.08
CA GLY A 148 -17.74 -13.85 15.03
C GLY A 148 -17.50 -12.40 14.63
N ASN A 149 -18.08 -11.98 13.50
CA ASN A 149 -17.95 -10.62 13.01
C ASN A 149 -18.88 -9.65 13.77
N THR A 150 -18.52 -8.38 13.75
CA THR A 150 -19.38 -7.30 14.26
C THR A 150 -19.47 -6.19 13.23
N ASN A 151 -20.68 -5.77 12.88
CA ASN A 151 -20.94 -4.60 12.07
C ASN A 151 -21.48 -3.48 12.98
N ILE A 152 -20.82 -2.32 12.91
CA ILE A 152 -21.27 -1.09 13.57
C ILE A 152 -21.73 -0.12 12.50
N GLU A 153 -23.03 0.10 12.43
CA GLU A 153 -23.64 1.16 11.62
C GLU A 153 -23.59 2.48 12.40
N LEU A 154 -23.15 3.54 11.74
CA LEU A 154 -23.10 4.87 12.33
C LEU A 154 -24.33 5.68 11.92
N ASN A 155 -25.00 6.30 12.90
CA ASN A 155 -26.06 7.27 12.68
C ASN A 155 -25.83 8.50 13.56
N GLY A 156 -25.93 9.69 12.99
CA GLY A 156 -25.65 10.95 13.68
C GLY A 156 -24.18 11.06 14.17
N ASN A 157 -23.99 11.77 15.27
CA ASN A 157 -22.64 12.08 15.77
C ASN A 157 -22.28 11.21 16.98
N ASN A 158 -21.32 10.31 16.82
CA ASN A 158 -20.90 9.40 17.87
C ASN A 158 -19.52 9.81 18.41
N THR A 159 -19.35 9.86 19.72
CA THR A 159 -18.10 10.17 20.39
C THR A 159 -17.79 9.10 21.44
N LEU A 160 -16.64 8.46 21.29
CA LEU A 160 -16.17 7.39 22.17
C LEU A 160 -14.82 7.82 22.77
N THR A 161 -14.80 8.14 24.07
CA THR A 161 -13.58 8.48 24.80
C THR A 161 -13.37 7.46 25.89
N SER A 162 -12.32 6.67 25.74
CA SER A 162 -11.93 5.61 26.66
C SER A 162 -10.86 6.08 27.65
N GLY A 163 -10.74 5.39 28.77
CA GLY A 163 -9.69 5.57 29.76
C GLY A 163 -8.90 4.28 30.00
N GLY A 164 -8.08 4.24 31.01
CA GLY A 164 -7.49 3.00 31.55
C GLY A 164 -6.70 2.14 30.56
N TRP A 165 -5.97 2.74 29.60
CA TRP A 165 -5.16 2.03 28.58
C TRP A 165 -5.95 1.40 27.44
N GLN A 166 -7.22 1.74 27.29
CA GLN A 166 -8.12 1.15 26.31
C GLN A 166 -8.15 1.96 25.00
N ALA A 167 -8.59 1.32 23.91
CA ALA A 167 -8.89 1.99 22.66
C ALA A 167 -10.26 2.70 22.73
N GLY A 168 -10.45 3.75 21.95
CA GLY A 168 -11.71 4.47 21.87
C GLY A 168 -12.87 3.57 21.43
N LEU A 169 -12.69 2.90 20.29
CA LEU A 169 -13.45 1.73 19.86
C LEU A 169 -12.49 0.54 19.88
N GLU A 170 -12.66 -0.33 20.87
CA GLU A 170 -11.71 -1.39 21.12
C GLU A 170 -12.06 -2.67 20.38
N HIS A 171 -11.09 -3.18 19.63
CA HIS A 171 -11.14 -4.50 18.99
C HIS A 171 -9.75 -5.13 19.04
N ASN A 172 -9.49 -5.88 20.10
CA ASN A 172 -8.22 -6.55 20.29
C ASN A 172 -8.14 -7.85 19.50
N LYS A 173 -6.96 -8.13 18.93
CA LYS A 173 -6.65 -9.43 18.35
C LYS A 173 -6.62 -10.51 19.42
N GLU A 174 -7.48 -11.49 19.29
CA GLU A 174 -7.50 -12.68 20.14
C GLU A 174 -6.78 -13.85 19.43
N LYS A 175 -6.12 -14.70 20.20
CA LYS A 175 -5.36 -15.85 19.69
C LYS A 175 -5.68 -17.09 20.53
N ASP A 176 -5.81 -18.23 19.85
CA ASP A 176 -5.94 -19.53 20.53
C ASP A 176 -4.60 -20.00 21.15
N SER A 177 -4.60 -21.16 21.78
CA SER A 177 -3.41 -21.77 22.40
C SER A 177 -2.30 -22.08 21.39
N ASN A 178 -2.62 -22.18 20.10
CA ASN A 178 -1.69 -22.39 18.98
C ASN A 178 -1.19 -21.07 18.36
N ARG A 179 -1.60 -19.92 18.92
CA ARG A 179 -1.35 -18.56 18.43
C ARG A 179 -2.04 -18.21 17.12
N ASN A 180 -3.05 -18.98 16.69
CA ASN A 180 -3.88 -18.61 15.55
C ASN A 180 -4.84 -17.50 15.99
N GLU A 181 -5.07 -16.53 15.12
CA GLU A 181 -6.06 -15.48 15.34
C GLU A 181 -7.47 -16.08 15.41
N THR A 182 -8.22 -15.71 16.42
CA THR A 182 -9.60 -16.15 16.64
C THR A 182 -10.59 -15.01 16.66
N SER A 183 -10.15 -13.75 16.72
CA SER A 183 -11.04 -12.59 16.63
C SER A 183 -11.71 -12.51 15.26
N GLY A 184 -12.99 -12.17 15.24
CA GLY A 184 -13.71 -11.84 14.01
C GLY A 184 -13.29 -10.50 13.43
N THR A 185 -13.98 -10.06 12.38
CA THR A 185 -13.78 -8.74 11.77
C THR A 185 -14.72 -7.72 12.38
N LEU A 186 -14.19 -6.55 12.76
CA LEU A 186 -14.99 -5.38 13.07
C LEU A 186 -15.14 -4.53 11.80
N THR A 187 -16.39 -4.39 11.34
CA THR A 187 -16.73 -3.53 10.20
C THR A 187 -17.46 -2.27 10.71
N ILE A 188 -16.97 -1.10 10.29
CA ILE A 188 -17.66 0.19 10.53
C ILE A 188 -18.27 0.63 9.20
N THR A 189 -19.55 0.92 9.22
CA THR A 189 -20.34 1.28 8.05
C THR A 189 -21.24 2.50 8.31
N ASP A 190 -21.69 3.15 7.24
CA ASP A 190 -22.60 4.29 7.26
C ASP A 190 -23.40 4.26 5.95
N THR A 191 -24.44 3.49 5.96
CA THR A 191 -25.23 3.15 4.76
C THR A 191 -25.98 4.36 4.21
N ASP A 192 -26.49 5.22 5.07
CA ASP A 192 -27.27 6.41 4.72
C ASP A 192 -26.43 7.69 4.64
N LYS A 193 -25.12 7.60 4.91
CA LYS A 193 -24.12 8.69 4.79
C LYS A 193 -24.38 9.88 5.71
N ASN A 194 -24.92 9.64 6.89
CA ASN A 194 -25.21 10.67 7.89
C ASN A 194 -24.44 10.47 9.20
N GLY A 195 -23.63 9.40 9.29
CA GLY A 195 -22.94 8.98 10.48
C GLY A 195 -21.52 9.52 10.62
N SER A 196 -21.15 9.83 11.85
CA SER A 196 -19.77 10.16 12.19
C SER A 196 -19.34 9.45 13.47
N LEU A 197 -18.03 9.20 13.56
CA LEU A 197 -17.41 8.62 14.75
C LEU A 197 -16.16 9.41 15.13
N THR A 198 -16.13 9.91 16.35
CA THR A 198 -14.91 10.39 17.01
C THR A 198 -14.48 9.39 18.05
N ALA A 199 -13.32 8.76 17.89
CA ALA A 199 -12.81 7.71 18.77
C ALA A 199 -11.45 8.11 19.35
N ASN A 200 -11.38 8.22 20.68
CA ASN A 200 -10.20 8.65 21.41
C ASN A 200 -9.71 7.53 22.34
N GLY A 201 -8.51 7.02 22.07
CA GLY A 201 -7.83 6.06 22.94
C GLY A 201 -7.17 6.74 24.15
N SER A 202 -6.76 5.95 25.12
CA SER A 202 -6.09 6.42 26.33
C SER A 202 -4.82 5.62 26.63
N SER A 203 -3.80 6.32 27.10
CA SER A 203 -2.57 5.72 27.71
C SER A 203 -1.94 4.58 26.91
N GLY A 204 -1.79 4.75 25.59
CA GLY A 204 -1.22 3.74 24.67
C GLY A 204 -2.28 2.95 23.90
N GLY A 205 -3.57 3.16 24.16
CA GLY A 205 -4.65 2.61 23.33
C GLY A 205 -4.79 3.35 21.99
N ALA A 206 -5.20 2.64 20.96
CA ALA A 206 -5.55 3.21 19.67
C ALA A 206 -6.84 4.04 19.74
N GLY A 207 -7.07 4.93 18.76
CA GLY A 207 -8.41 5.53 18.58
C GLY A 207 -9.44 4.44 18.26
N ILE A 208 -9.15 3.63 17.24
CA ILE A 208 -9.93 2.45 16.84
C ILE A 208 -8.95 1.28 16.71
N GLY A 209 -9.19 0.19 17.43
CA GLY A 209 -8.40 -1.04 17.33
C GLY A 209 -7.87 -1.56 18.65
N GLY A 210 -6.55 -1.73 18.77
CA GLY A 210 -5.91 -2.36 19.93
C GLY A 210 -5.82 -1.47 21.18
N ALA A 211 -6.07 -2.04 22.35
CA ALA A 211 -5.68 -1.46 23.63
C ALA A 211 -4.15 -1.45 23.78
N ASN A 212 -3.63 -0.79 24.79
CA ASN A 212 -2.21 -0.83 25.12
C ASN A 212 -1.71 -2.27 25.28
N PHE A 213 -0.54 -2.62 24.71
CA PHE A 213 0.02 -3.98 24.61
C PHE A 213 -0.79 -4.98 23.77
N LYS A 214 -1.68 -4.49 22.90
CA LYS A 214 -2.53 -5.35 22.08
C LYS A 214 -2.39 -5.05 20.61
N ASP A 215 -2.33 -6.13 19.80
CA ASP A 215 -2.59 -6.07 18.38
C ASP A 215 -4.06 -5.66 18.18
N ALA A 216 -4.35 -4.93 17.10
CA ALA A 216 -5.73 -4.79 16.64
C ALA A 216 -6.22 -6.11 16.02
N GLY A 217 -7.47 -6.46 16.25
CA GLY A 217 -8.20 -7.42 15.43
C GLY A 217 -8.37 -6.88 14.00
N LYS A 218 -8.96 -7.67 13.12
CA LYS A 218 -9.22 -7.22 11.74
C LYS A 218 -10.22 -6.07 11.72
N LEU A 219 -9.83 -4.99 11.06
CA LEU A 219 -10.63 -3.77 10.93
C LEU A 219 -11.04 -3.55 9.48
N GLU A 220 -12.32 -3.30 9.24
CA GLU A 220 -12.86 -2.90 7.96
C GLU A 220 -13.66 -1.61 8.11
N ILE A 221 -13.42 -0.59 7.27
CA ILE A 221 -14.17 0.66 7.25
C ILE A 221 -14.73 0.84 5.84
N THR A 222 -16.05 0.84 5.74
CA THR A 222 -16.77 0.94 4.47
C THR A 222 -17.52 2.26 4.31
N GLY A 223 -17.66 3.05 5.39
CA GLY A 223 -18.37 4.33 5.38
C GLY A 223 -18.10 5.19 6.61
N GLY A 224 -18.80 6.31 6.66
CA GLY A 224 -18.79 7.26 7.78
C GLY A 224 -17.69 8.33 7.72
N THR A 225 -17.88 9.35 8.54
CA THR A 225 -16.87 10.37 8.81
C THR A 225 -16.15 10.00 10.11
N ILE A 226 -14.92 9.49 10.00
CA ILE A 226 -14.16 8.92 11.11
C ILE A 226 -13.04 9.88 11.54
N ASN A 227 -13.01 10.22 12.85
CA ASN A 227 -11.90 10.93 13.48
C ASN A 227 -11.34 10.04 14.60
N ALA A 228 -10.18 9.47 14.41
CA ALA A 228 -9.57 8.52 15.32
C ALA A 228 -8.25 9.04 15.88
N THR A 229 -8.12 9.09 17.20
CA THR A 229 -6.91 9.58 17.88
C THR A 229 -6.38 8.53 18.84
N GLY A 230 -5.19 8.03 18.57
CA GLY A 230 -4.44 7.19 19.52
C GLY A 230 -3.79 8.03 20.60
N SER A 231 -3.44 7.39 21.72
CA SER A 231 -2.77 8.03 22.84
C SER A 231 -1.39 7.40 23.07
N ASN A 232 -0.42 8.22 23.45
CA ASN A 232 0.98 7.82 23.68
C ASN A 232 1.58 7.08 22.47
N GLY A 233 1.70 5.76 22.49
CA GLY A 233 2.19 4.96 21.37
C GLY A 233 1.08 4.27 20.56
N GLY A 234 -0.20 4.46 20.89
CA GLY A 234 -1.32 3.85 20.16
C GLY A 234 -1.51 4.48 18.77
N ALA A 235 -1.91 3.69 17.78
CA ALA A 235 -2.26 4.20 16.45
C ALA A 235 -3.56 5.01 16.48
N GLY A 236 -3.76 5.91 15.50
CA GLY A 236 -5.09 6.50 15.30
C GLY A 236 -6.11 5.41 14.99
N ILE A 237 -5.84 4.61 13.94
CA ILE A 237 -6.58 3.39 13.59
C ILE A 237 -5.55 2.27 13.50
N GLY A 238 -5.68 1.24 14.33
CA GLY A 238 -4.81 0.08 14.29
C GLY A 238 -4.30 -0.40 15.64
N GLY A 239 -3.00 -0.68 15.77
CA GLY A 239 -2.41 -1.29 16.97
C GLY A 239 -2.29 -0.36 18.17
N GLY A 240 -2.34 -0.94 19.38
CA GLY A 240 -1.97 -0.25 20.62
C GLY A 240 -0.46 -0.09 20.77
N ASP A 241 0.00 0.68 21.75
CA ASP A 241 1.42 0.83 22.08
C ASP A 241 2.06 -0.52 22.46
N GLN A 242 3.40 -0.59 22.40
CA GLN A 242 4.22 -1.78 22.72
C GLN A 242 4.06 -2.94 21.72
N GLY A 243 4.13 -2.63 20.43
CA GLY A 243 4.23 -3.63 19.36
C GLY A 243 2.88 -4.12 18.82
N GLY A 244 1.81 -3.33 18.99
CA GLY A 244 0.49 -3.67 18.44
C GLY A 244 0.48 -3.67 16.91
N ASP A 245 0.25 -4.86 16.32
CA ASP A 245 0.08 -5.04 14.86
C ASP A 245 -1.30 -4.57 14.41
N ALA A 246 -1.47 -4.32 13.11
CA ALA A 246 -2.72 -3.90 12.49
C ALA A 246 -2.97 -4.61 11.15
N ASP A 247 -4.22 -5.05 10.93
CA ASP A 247 -4.75 -5.55 9.66
C ASP A 247 -6.00 -4.74 9.32
N ILE A 248 -5.89 -3.84 8.33
CA ILE A 248 -6.88 -2.79 8.08
C ILE A 248 -7.27 -2.77 6.61
N VAL A 249 -8.57 -2.75 6.35
CA VAL A 249 -9.14 -2.49 5.03
C VAL A 249 -10.04 -1.24 5.11
N ILE A 250 -9.80 -0.25 4.27
CA ILE A 250 -10.64 0.95 4.15
C ILE A 250 -11.13 1.03 2.71
N SER A 251 -12.43 0.81 2.49
CA SER A 251 -13.03 0.81 1.17
C SER A 251 -13.99 1.98 0.92
N GLY A 252 -14.26 2.78 1.96
CA GLY A 252 -15.11 3.96 1.89
C GLY A 252 -14.95 4.86 3.11
N GLY A 253 -15.78 5.91 3.17
CA GLY A 253 -15.76 6.90 4.24
C GLY A 253 -14.71 8.01 4.07
N THR A 254 -14.75 8.97 5.00
CA THR A 254 -13.80 10.07 5.11
C THR A 254 -13.08 9.99 6.45
N ILE A 255 -11.77 9.76 6.41
CA ILE A 255 -10.97 9.36 7.56
C ILE A 255 -9.98 10.46 7.93
N THR A 256 -9.96 10.84 9.19
CA THR A 256 -8.86 11.58 9.84
C THR A 256 -8.31 10.73 10.96
N ALA A 257 -7.02 10.44 10.95
CA ALA A 257 -6.41 9.55 11.93
C ALA A 257 -5.08 10.13 12.45
N ALA A 258 -4.92 10.18 13.76
CA ALA A 258 -3.69 10.65 14.39
C ALA A 258 -3.15 9.60 15.37
N GLY A 259 -1.93 9.18 15.16
CA GLY A 259 -1.21 8.32 16.10
C GLY A 259 -0.76 9.08 17.34
N GLY A 260 -0.78 8.42 18.47
CA GLY A 260 -0.34 8.98 19.75
C GLY A 260 1.14 9.26 19.76
N SER A 261 1.53 10.36 20.39
CA SER A 261 2.91 10.71 20.68
C SER A 261 3.10 10.93 22.17
N ASP A 262 4.16 10.39 22.71
CA ASP A 262 4.55 10.57 24.10
C ASP A 262 5.73 11.56 24.15
N PRO A 263 5.64 12.65 24.92
CA PRO A 263 6.71 13.64 25.01
C PRO A 263 7.96 13.14 25.74
N ARG A 264 7.90 11.97 26.40
CA ARG A 264 9.06 11.43 27.13
C ARG A 264 10.23 11.12 26.21
N PRO A 265 11.47 11.36 26.64
CA PRO A 265 12.66 10.95 25.89
C PRO A 265 12.63 9.44 25.60
N GLY A 266 12.87 9.06 24.35
CA GLY A 266 12.90 7.67 23.92
C GLY A 266 11.52 7.05 23.62
N ALA A 267 10.43 7.73 23.93
CA ALA A 267 9.09 7.24 23.59
C ALA A 267 8.88 7.11 22.07
N VAL A 268 8.13 6.10 21.69
CA VAL A 268 7.78 5.79 20.30
C VAL A 268 6.29 6.04 20.11
N GLY A 269 5.92 6.70 19.03
CA GLY A 269 4.54 6.97 18.67
C GLY A 269 3.93 5.85 17.82
N GLY A 270 2.60 5.82 17.72
CA GLY A 270 1.84 4.99 16.80
C GLY A 270 1.67 5.63 15.44
N ALA A 271 1.35 4.85 14.43
CA ALA A 271 0.98 5.34 13.09
C ALA A 271 -0.35 6.11 13.12
N GLY A 272 -0.57 7.01 12.17
CA GLY A 272 -1.92 7.56 11.97
C GLY A 272 -2.90 6.43 11.64
N ILE A 273 -2.58 5.64 10.62
CA ILE A 273 -3.28 4.40 10.25
C ILE A 273 -2.22 3.31 10.19
N GLY A 274 -2.31 2.29 11.05
CA GLY A 274 -1.42 1.15 11.02
C GLY A 274 -0.87 0.69 12.36
N GLY A 275 0.45 0.47 12.45
CA GLY A 275 1.08 -0.13 13.64
C GLY A 275 1.14 0.80 14.84
N GLY A 276 0.97 0.25 16.03
CA GLY A 276 1.27 0.92 17.30
C GLY A 276 2.77 1.05 17.57
N GLY A 277 3.15 1.75 18.60
CA GLY A 277 4.54 1.99 18.98
C GLY A 277 5.35 0.71 19.23
N TRP A 278 6.71 0.79 19.10
CA TRP A 278 7.63 -0.30 19.43
C TRP A 278 7.45 -1.58 18.61
N GLY A 279 7.58 -1.50 17.29
CA GLY A 279 7.61 -2.65 16.39
C GLY A 279 6.26 -3.03 15.80
N GLY A 280 5.23 -2.20 15.95
CA GLY A 280 3.91 -2.44 15.36
C GLY A 280 3.96 -2.57 13.84
N ASN A 281 3.60 -3.75 13.35
CA ASN A 281 3.50 -4.05 11.92
C ASN A 281 2.18 -3.51 11.36
N ALA A 282 2.13 -3.31 10.04
CA ALA A 282 0.93 -2.83 9.39
C ALA A 282 0.69 -3.55 8.06
N THR A 283 -0.48 -4.16 7.93
CA THR A 283 -1.06 -4.60 6.66
C THR A 283 -2.27 -3.72 6.39
N ILE A 284 -2.19 -2.88 5.36
CA ILE A 284 -3.20 -1.85 5.09
C ILE A 284 -3.60 -1.93 3.62
N THR A 285 -4.90 -2.01 3.37
CA THR A 285 -5.48 -1.85 2.04
C THR A 285 -6.46 -0.69 2.05
N ILE A 286 -6.20 0.33 1.24
CA ILE A 286 -7.11 1.47 1.01
C ILE A 286 -7.59 1.35 -0.43
N THR A 287 -8.89 1.20 -0.62
CA THR A 287 -9.48 0.85 -1.92
C THR A 287 -10.84 1.53 -2.12
N GLY A 288 -11.51 1.23 -3.21
CA GLY A 288 -12.84 1.78 -3.51
C GLY A 288 -12.78 3.30 -3.70
N ASP A 289 -13.73 3.99 -3.06
CA ASP A 289 -13.82 5.46 -3.06
C ASP A 289 -13.41 6.05 -1.69
N ALA A 290 -12.55 5.36 -0.93
CA ALA A 290 -12.08 5.79 0.38
C ALA A 290 -11.32 7.11 0.32
N VAL A 291 -11.59 8.02 1.26
CA VAL A 291 -10.89 9.30 1.38
C VAL A 291 -10.17 9.37 2.73
N ILE A 292 -8.86 9.30 2.71
CA ILE A 292 -8.05 9.62 3.89
C ILE A 292 -7.76 11.11 3.85
N LYS A 293 -8.58 11.90 4.56
CA LYS A 293 -8.41 13.35 4.61
C LYS A 293 -7.05 13.72 5.19
N GLU A 294 -6.70 13.08 6.31
CA GLU A 294 -5.41 13.28 6.95
C GLU A 294 -5.02 12.05 7.78
N ALA A 295 -3.75 11.65 7.69
CA ALA A 295 -3.16 10.63 8.55
C ALA A 295 -1.83 11.14 9.10
N ILE A 296 -1.70 11.24 10.43
CA ILE A 296 -0.53 11.79 11.11
C ILE A 296 0.10 10.71 11.99
N GLY A 297 1.35 10.37 11.74
CA GLY A 297 2.13 9.47 12.59
C GLY A 297 2.73 10.18 13.80
N GLY A 298 2.80 9.48 14.91
CA GLY A 298 3.59 9.87 16.07
C GLY A 298 5.10 9.67 15.83
N LYS A 299 5.93 10.05 16.78
CA LYS A 299 7.40 9.94 16.66
C LYS A 299 7.83 8.52 16.29
N PHE A 300 8.65 8.37 15.26
CA PHE A 300 9.17 7.12 14.67
C PHE A 300 8.12 6.28 13.91
N ALA A 301 6.90 6.76 13.77
CA ALA A 301 5.82 6.05 13.08
C ALA A 301 5.34 6.79 11.83
N ALA A 302 4.94 6.04 10.81
CA ALA A 302 4.43 6.58 9.56
C ALA A 302 3.05 7.24 9.72
N GLY A 303 2.71 8.15 8.81
CA GLY A 303 1.32 8.62 8.68
C GLY A 303 0.38 7.46 8.36
N ILE A 304 0.70 6.71 7.31
CA ILE A 304 0.04 5.46 6.92
C ILE A 304 1.12 4.38 6.82
N GLY A 305 1.10 3.39 7.72
CA GLY A 305 2.06 2.31 7.68
C GLY A 305 2.53 1.79 9.05
N SER A 306 3.81 1.45 9.17
CA SER A 306 4.36 0.85 10.38
C SER A 306 4.95 1.87 11.36
N SER A 307 5.22 1.43 12.58
CA SER A 307 5.99 2.15 13.57
C SER A 307 7.48 1.74 13.56
N LEU A 308 8.24 2.11 14.60
CA LEU A 308 9.66 1.80 14.77
C LEU A 308 9.95 0.31 14.53
N GLN A 309 10.83 -0.02 13.59
CA GLN A 309 11.23 -1.39 13.24
C GLN A 309 10.08 -2.32 12.79
N GLY A 310 8.89 -1.78 12.55
CA GLY A 310 7.74 -2.55 12.11
C GLY A 310 7.83 -2.93 10.63
N LYS A 311 7.20 -4.06 10.28
CA LYS A 311 6.98 -4.44 8.89
C LYS A 311 5.78 -3.69 8.33
N VAL A 312 5.87 -3.30 7.06
CA VAL A 312 4.80 -2.58 6.38
C VAL A 312 4.40 -3.30 5.08
N SER A 313 3.11 -3.40 4.86
CA SER A 313 2.52 -3.74 3.57
C SER A 313 1.34 -2.80 3.36
N VAL A 314 1.50 -1.80 2.50
CA VAL A 314 0.46 -0.82 2.18
C VAL A 314 0.07 -0.97 0.72
N ILE A 315 -1.21 -1.13 0.47
CA ILE A 315 -1.80 -1.12 -0.88
C ILE A 315 -2.84 0.01 -0.92
N ILE A 316 -2.65 0.93 -1.88
CA ILE A 316 -3.58 2.02 -2.16
C ILE A 316 -4.04 1.85 -3.59
N GLU A 317 -5.34 1.56 -3.79
CA GLU A 317 -5.88 1.16 -5.08
C GLU A 317 -7.31 1.69 -5.32
N GLY A 318 -7.89 1.39 -6.47
CA GLY A 318 -9.23 1.82 -6.85
C GLY A 318 -9.26 3.33 -7.17
N ASN A 319 -10.28 4.03 -6.70
CA ASN A 319 -10.42 5.49 -6.82
C ASN A 319 -10.12 6.20 -5.48
N SER A 320 -9.35 5.56 -4.62
CA SER A 320 -9.08 6.08 -3.29
C SER A 320 -8.23 7.35 -3.34
N THR A 321 -8.45 8.24 -2.37
CA THR A 321 -7.74 9.53 -2.27
C THR A 321 -7.06 9.66 -0.91
N ILE A 322 -5.76 9.94 -0.91
CA ILE A 322 -5.02 10.35 0.27
C ILE A 322 -4.83 11.86 0.20
N GLY A 323 -5.62 12.61 0.98
CA GLY A 323 -5.50 14.07 1.08
C GLY A 323 -4.15 14.47 1.64
N LYS A 324 -3.79 13.95 2.83
CA LYS A 324 -2.48 14.18 3.42
C LYS A 324 -2.04 13.02 4.31
N ALA A 325 -0.81 12.57 4.12
CA ALA A 325 -0.14 11.65 5.03
C ALA A 325 1.15 12.28 5.55
N THR A 326 1.31 12.36 6.87
CA THR A 326 2.49 12.99 7.50
C THR A 326 3.16 11.99 8.44
N GLY A 327 4.40 11.68 8.17
CA GLY A 327 5.23 10.86 9.08
C GLY A 327 5.64 11.64 10.33
N GLY A 328 5.72 10.96 11.45
CA GLY A 328 6.40 11.48 12.63
C GLY A 328 7.91 11.58 12.40
N ALA A 329 8.64 12.20 13.32
CA ALA A 329 10.10 12.30 13.20
C ALA A 329 10.73 10.94 12.88
N TYR A 330 11.60 10.91 11.89
CA TYR A 330 12.33 9.74 11.38
C TYR A 330 11.50 8.68 10.63
N ALA A 331 10.26 8.99 10.26
CA ALA A 331 9.35 8.05 9.61
C ALA A 331 8.80 8.61 8.29
N ALA A 332 8.35 7.74 7.41
CA ALA A 332 7.74 8.11 6.14
C ALA A 332 6.32 8.70 6.31
N GLY A 333 5.88 9.51 5.34
CA GLY A 333 4.46 9.88 5.24
C GLY A 333 3.59 8.65 4.98
N ILE A 334 3.91 7.89 3.93
CA ILE A 334 3.31 6.59 3.61
C ILE A 334 4.43 5.55 3.55
N GLY A 335 4.35 4.52 4.37
CA GLY A 335 5.29 3.40 4.35
C GLY A 335 5.90 3.04 5.71
N GLY A 336 7.22 3.03 5.81
CA GLY A 336 7.92 2.56 7.00
C GLY A 336 8.07 3.61 8.10
N GLY A 337 7.96 3.20 9.35
CA GLY A 337 8.51 3.91 10.48
C GLY A 337 10.05 3.89 10.46
N ARG A 338 10.70 4.45 11.48
CA ARG A 338 12.16 4.38 11.60
C ARG A 338 12.62 2.92 11.61
N GLN A 339 13.57 2.56 10.72
CA GLN A 339 14.05 1.18 10.50
C GLN A 339 12.94 0.20 10.08
N GLY A 340 11.81 0.73 9.55
CA GLY A 340 10.74 -0.10 9.01
C GLY A 340 11.11 -0.74 7.68
N ILE A 341 10.60 -1.94 7.42
CA ILE A 341 10.86 -2.72 6.20
C ILE A 341 9.57 -3.20 5.57
N GLY A 342 9.54 -3.37 4.24
CA GLY A 342 8.38 -3.92 3.52
C GLY A 342 8.07 -3.24 2.20
N ASP A 343 6.79 -3.11 1.90
CA ASP A 343 6.34 -2.69 0.57
C ASP A 343 5.20 -1.66 0.63
N VAL A 344 5.22 -0.72 -0.32
CA VAL A 344 4.13 0.21 -0.61
C VAL A 344 3.76 0.06 -2.08
N THR A 345 2.50 -0.22 -2.37
CA THR A 345 1.95 -0.31 -3.73
C THR A 345 0.84 0.72 -3.90
N ILE A 346 0.95 1.58 -4.91
CA ILE A 346 -0.05 2.58 -5.29
C ILE A 346 -0.44 2.29 -6.72
N LYS A 347 -1.71 2.02 -6.99
CA LYS A 347 -2.14 1.56 -8.32
C LYS A 347 -3.56 1.94 -8.69
N ASP A 348 -3.99 1.51 -9.86
CA ASP A 348 -5.29 1.82 -10.49
C ASP A 348 -5.46 3.34 -10.69
N ASN A 349 -6.50 3.96 -10.11
CA ASN A 349 -6.75 5.40 -10.16
C ASN A 349 -6.50 6.07 -8.80
N ALA A 350 -5.68 5.48 -7.95
CA ALA A 350 -5.39 6.03 -6.63
C ALA A 350 -4.71 7.40 -6.72
N GLN A 351 -5.13 8.34 -5.89
CA GLN A 351 -4.60 9.70 -5.84
C GLN A 351 -3.95 10.00 -4.49
N ILE A 352 -2.71 10.47 -4.51
CA ILE A 352 -1.98 10.95 -3.35
C ILE A 352 -1.78 12.47 -3.51
N ASN A 353 -2.58 13.29 -2.81
CA ASN A 353 -2.46 14.75 -2.92
C ASN A 353 -1.19 15.24 -2.21
N GLU A 354 -0.94 14.78 -0.98
CA GLU A 354 0.28 15.14 -0.27
C GLU A 354 0.77 13.99 0.64
N SER A 355 2.04 13.63 0.50
CA SER A 355 2.74 12.77 1.45
C SER A 355 4.04 13.41 1.89
N VAL A 356 4.20 13.58 3.21
CA VAL A 356 5.33 14.30 3.82
C VAL A 356 6.04 13.39 4.81
N GLY A 357 7.31 13.16 4.58
CA GLY A 357 8.17 12.48 5.56
C GLY A 357 8.43 13.36 6.79
N GLY A 358 8.54 12.77 7.96
CA GLY A 358 9.11 13.44 9.13
C GLY A 358 10.62 13.66 8.95
N ASN A 359 11.27 14.30 9.89
CA ASN A 359 12.72 14.53 9.82
C ASN A 359 13.45 13.21 9.49
N GLY A 360 14.21 13.17 8.42
CA GLY A 360 14.91 11.99 7.90
C GLY A 360 14.02 10.95 7.19
N GLY A 361 12.70 11.04 7.25
CA GLY A 361 11.81 10.08 6.57
C GLY A 361 11.52 10.43 5.12
N ALA A 362 11.24 9.46 4.28
CA ALA A 362 10.77 9.67 2.92
C ALA A 362 9.33 10.21 2.89
N GLY A 363 8.94 10.92 1.84
CA GLY A 363 7.53 11.23 1.60
C GLY A 363 6.73 9.92 1.46
N ILE A 364 7.10 9.09 0.48
CA ILE A 364 6.56 7.74 0.26
C ILE A 364 7.74 6.77 0.27
N GLY A 365 7.75 5.80 1.17
CA GLY A 365 8.81 4.80 1.24
C GLY A 365 9.28 4.48 2.65
N SER A 366 10.58 4.62 2.94
CA SER A 366 11.10 4.20 4.25
C SER A 366 11.30 5.37 5.23
N GLY A 367 11.28 5.06 6.51
CA GLY A 367 11.85 5.91 7.54
C GLY A 367 13.39 5.82 7.55
N VAL A 368 14.02 6.52 8.49
CA VAL A 368 15.48 6.51 8.67
C VAL A 368 16.00 5.09 8.85
N TYR A 369 17.03 4.71 8.09
CA TYR A 369 17.62 3.36 8.04
C TYR A 369 16.62 2.24 7.73
N GLY A 370 15.50 2.57 7.10
CA GLY A 370 14.52 1.58 6.68
C GLY A 370 14.79 1.04 5.27
N ASP A 371 14.11 -0.05 4.91
CA ASP A 371 14.19 -0.68 3.59
C ASP A 371 12.78 -1.01 3.11
N VAL A 372 12.18 -0.09 2.35
CA VAL A 372 10.82 -0.20 1.82
C VAL A 372 10.86 -0.09 0.30
N THR A 373 10.25 -1.07 -0.38
CA THR A 373 10.06 -1.04 -1.82
C THR A 373 8.79 -0.24 -2.14
N VAL A 374 8.85 0.65 -3.12
CA VAL A 374 7.71 1.42 -3.60
C VAL A 374 7.39 1.02 -5.04
N SER A 375 6.14 0.61 -5.30
CA SER A 375 5.60 0.38 -6.64
C SER A 375 4.45 1.34 -6.91
N ILE A 376 4.51 2.07 -8.03
CA ILE A 376 3.44 2.98 -8.48
C ILE A 376 3.05 2.57 -9.89
N GLU A 377 1.77 2.21 -10.06
CA GLU A 377 1.32 1.52 -11.28
C GLU A 377 -0.04 2.06 -11.78
N GLY A 378 -0.40 1.71 -13.01
CA GLY A 378 -1.72 2.00 -13.59
C GLY A 378 -1.90 3.46 -13.96
N ASN A 379 -2.95 4.10 -13.45
CA ASN A 379 -3.26 5.52 -13.63
C ASN A 379 -3.07 6.32 -12.33
N ALA A 380 -2.23 5.82 -11.42
CA ALA A 380 -2.02 6.44 -10.13
C ALA A 380 -1.42 7.86 -10.27
N THR A 381 -1.86 8.76 -9.40
CA THR A 381 -1.36 10.14 -9.37
C THR A 381 -0.77 10.47 -8.00
N VAL A 382 0.41 11.08 -8.00
CA VAL A 382 1.07 11.62 -6.82
C VAL A 382 1.32 13.11 -7.05
N ASP A 383 0.48 13.96 -6.45
CA ASP A 383 0.60 15.42 -6.65
C ASP A 383 1.84 15.94 -5.92
N LYS A 384 2.08 15.45 -4.70
CA LYS A 384 3.24 15.88 -3.91
C LYS A 384 3.75 14.79 -2.97
N ALA A 385 5.00 14.40 -3.15
CA ALA A 385 5.75 13.58 -2.21
C ALA A 385 7.01 14.32 -1.77
N THR A 386 7.09 14.68 -0.49
CA THR A 386 8.20 15.49 0.06
C THR A 386 8.91 14.69 1.15
N GLY A 387 10.19 14.47 0.97
CA GLY A 387 11.03 13.95 2.05
C GLY A 387 11.18 14.97 3.19
N GLY A 388 11.35 14.49 4.41
CA GLY A 388 11.86 15.29 5.51
C GLY A 388 13.34 15.66 5.28
N GLU A 389 13.98 16.31 6.23
CA GLU A 389 15.44 16.52 6.17
C GLU A 389 16.11 15.17 5.89
N GLU A 390 17.03 15.10 4.93
CA GLU A 390 17.76 13.87 4.54
C GLU A 390 16.92 12.73 3.93
N GLY A 391 15.59 12.83 3.84
CA GLY A 391 14.72 11.82 3.27
C GLY A 391 14.39 12.09 1.79
N ALA A 392 14.24 11.03 0.99
CA ALA A 392 13.80 11.15 -0.40
C ALA A 392 12.33 11.57 -0.51
N GLY A 393 11.94 12.20 -1.62
CA GLY A 393 10.53 12.40 -1.94
C GLY A 393 9.79 11.07 -2.03
N ILE A 394 10.32 10.15 -2.87
CA ILE A 394 9.84 8.77 -3.03
C ILE A 394 11.05 7.84 -2.94
N GLY A 395 11.08 6.94 -1.97
CA GLY A 395 12.15 5.96 -1.82
C GLY A 395 12.73 5.86 -0.41
N GLY A 396 14.04 6.11 -0.25
CA GLY A 396 14.74 5.93 1.03
C GLY A 396 14.59 7.11 2.00
N GLY A 397 14.43 6.85 3.28
CA GLY A 397 14.73 7.81 4.33
C GLY A 397 16.25 7.99 4.51
N ALA A 398 16.71 8.85 5.41
CA ALA A 398 18.12 9.05 5.72
C ALA A 398 18.82 7.71 5.99
N GLY A 399 19.93 7.43 5.32
CA GLY A 399 20.64 6.15 5.36
C GLY A 399 19.91 4.99 4.69
N GLY A 400 18.74 5.19 4.10
CA GLY A 400 17.94 4.18 3.40
C GLY A 400 18.13 4.23 1.88
N LEU A 401 18.12 3.05 1.25
CA LEU A 401 18.17 2.92 -0.20
C LEU A 401 16.79 3.16 -0.82
N GLY A 402 16.78 3.65 -2.06
CA GLY A 402 15.57 3.82 -2.85
C GLY A 402 15.32 2.61 -3.76
N ASN A 403 14.32 1.81 -3.43
CA ASN A 403 13.79 0.76 -4.30
C ASN A 403 12.46 1.21 -4.84
N VAL A 404 12.43 1.74 -6.09
CA VAL A 404 11.25 2.38 -6.68
C VAL A 404 10.97 1.80 -8.07
N SER A 405 9.72 1.40 -8.30
CA SER A 405 9.22 1.01 -9.62
C SER A 405 8.02 1.89 -10.00
N ILE A 406 8.05 2.49 -11.19
CA ILE A 406 6.98 3.32 -11.73
C ILE A 406 6.61 2.80 -13.11
N GLU A 407 5.37 2.34 -13.28
CA GLU A 407 4.94 1.70 -14.54
C GLU A 407 3.53 2.11 -14.96
N GLY A 408 3.34 2.41 -16.23
CA GLY A 408 2.02 2.72 -16.81
C GLY A 408 1.75 4.21 -16.95
N ASN A 409 0.48 4.60 -16.88
CA ASN A 409 0.03 5.99 -17.04
C ASN A 409 0.12 6.78 -15.72
N VAL A 410 1.23 6.60 -15.00
CA VAL A 410 1.47 7.24 -13.70
C VAL A 410 1.80 8.72 -13.89
N THR A 411 1.26 9.57 -13.02
CA THR A 411 1.63 10.98 -12.95
C THR A 411 2.23 11.28 -11.57
N ILE A 412 3.46 11.80 -11.54
CA ILE A 412 4.10 12.33 -10.34
C ILE A 412 4.40 13.82 -10.59
N GLU A 413 3.60 14.70 -9.98
CA GLU A 413 3.72 16.13 -10.23
C GLU A 413 4.88 16.77 -9.47
N ASN A 414 5.20 16.27 -8.27
CA ASN A 414 6.30 16.81 -7.48
C ASN A 414 6.85 15.79 -6.48
N ALA A 415 7.90 15.09 -6.84
CA ALA A 415 8.72 14.31 -5.92
C ALA A 415 9.94 15.11 -5.50
N LYS A 416 10.00 15.55 -4.24
CA LYS A 416 11.05 16.42 -3.73
C LYS A 416 11.84 15.78 -2.59
N GLY A 417 13.15 15.70 -2.73
CA GLY A 417 14.06 15.29 -1.65
C GLY A 417 14.27 16.38 -0.60
N GLY A 418 14.49 15.97 0.63
CA GLY A 418 15.07 16.80 1.69
C GLY A 418 16.56 17.09 1.45
N ALA A 419 17.22 17.79 2.36
CA ALA A 419 18.63 18.14 2.22
C ALA A 419 19.49 16.89 1.92
N GLY A 420 20.33 16.94 0.91
CA GLY A 420 21.16 15.83 0.47
C GLY A 420 20.43 14.63 -0.12
N ALA A 421 19.09 14.55 -0.09
CA ALA A 421 18.36 13.37 -0.52
C ALA A 421 17.81 13.47 -1.95
N ALA A 422 17.55 12.32 -2.59
CA ALA A 422 17.00 12.28 -3.93
C ALA A 422 15.53 12.71 -3.98
N GLY A 423 15.07 13.25 -5.12
CA GLY A 423 13.64 13.40 -5.40
C GLY A 423 12.95 12.04 -5.45
N ILE A 424 13.49 11.12 -6.28
CA ILE A 424 13.11 9.71 -6.36
C ILE A 424 14.38 8.88 -6.22
N GLY A 425 14.47 8.06 -5.19
CA GLY A 425 15.62 7.19 -4.97
C GLY A 425 16.13 7.18 -3.53
N GLY A 426 17.43 7.32 -3.33
CA GLY A 426 18.06 7.20 -2.01
C GLY A 426 17.89 8.42 -1.11
N GLY A 427 17.80 8.21 0.20
CA GLY A 427 17.98 9.25 1.20
C GLY A 427 19.44 9.69 1.28
N SER A 428 19.70 10.81 2.00
CA SER A 428 21.06 11.23 2.34
C SER A 428 21.76 10.15 3.14
N ASN A 429 23.09 10.02 2.99
CA ASN A 429 23.90 8.99 3.66
C ASN A 429 23.52 7.52 3.37
N ALA A 430 22.70 7.25 2.36
CA ALA A 430 22.49 5.90 1.87
C ALA A 430 23.81 5.29 1.41
N LYS A 431 24.04 4.02 1.70
CA LYS A 431 25.27 3.30 1.32
C LYS A 431 24.94 2.06 0.55
N THR A 432 25.71 1.77 -0.49
CA THR A 432 25.68 0.46 -1.15
C THR A 432 25.95 -0.62 -0.13
N LYS A 433 25.09 -1.66 -0.08
CA LYS A 433 25.24 -2.78 0.84
C LYS A 433 26.47 -3.63 0.47
N ASP A 434 26.96 -4.44 1.40
CA ASP A 434 28.14 -5.31 1.18
C ASP A 434 27.92 -6.33 0.05
N ASP A 435 26.68 -6.63 -0.29
CA ASP A 435 26.31 -7.50 -1.43
C ASP A 435 26.25 -6.75 -2.78
N GLY A 436 26.60 -5.46 -2.81
CA GLY A 436 26.55 -4.60 -3.98
C GLY A 436 25.18 -3.99 -4.27
N THR A 437 24.19 -4.16 -3.37
CA THR A 437 22.86 -3.54 -3.56
C THR A 437 22.95 -2.03 -3.30
N GLY A 438 22.63 -1.24 -4.33
CA GLY A 438 22.47 0.21 -4.28
C GLY A 438 21.02 0.64 -4.44
N ASN A 439 20.80 1.92 -4.78
CA ASN A 439 19.49 2.41 -5.18
C ASN A 439 19.04 1.73 -6.47
N ARG A 440 17.79 1.28 -6.52
CA ARG A 440 17.22 0.68 -7.72
C ARG A 440 15.95 1.40 -8.13
N ILE A 441 15.98 1.99 -9.32
CA ILE A 441 14.86 2.77 -9.83
C ILE A 441 14.50 2.28 -11.22
N VAL A 442 13.25 1.89 -11.41
CA VAL A 442 12.72 1.42 -12.69
C VAL A 442 11.56 2.30 -13.09
N ILE A 443 11.65 2.93 -14.25
CA ILE A 443 10.61 3.78 -14.84
C ILE A 443 10.33 3.28 -16.24
N ARG A 444 9.10 2.84 -16.50
CA ARG A 444 8.75 2.32 -17.82
C ARG A 444 7.31 2.60 -18.22
N SER A 445 7.10 2.82 -19.51
CA SER A 445 5.77 2.73 -20.09
C SER A 445 5.33 1.29 -20.27
N ASN A 446 4.02 1.07 -20.30
CA ASN A 446 3.43 -0.21 -20.67
C ASN A 446 2.31 0.00 -21.71
N LYS A 447 1.52 -1.04 -21.98
CA LYS A 447 0.38 -0.96 -22.92
C LYS A 447 -0.73 0.01 -22.47
N ASP A 448 -0.80 0.33 -21.18
CA ASP A 448 -1.85 1.15 -20.57
C ASP A 448 -1.47 2.63 -20.50
N GLY A 449 -0.18 2.97 -20.69
CA GLY A 449 0.26 4.36 -20.71
C GLY A 449 1.75 4.60 -20.51
N SER A 450 2.06 5.87 -20.32
CA SER A 450 3.42 6.40 -20.22
C SER A 450 3.55 7.28 -19.00
N PRO A 451 4.56 7.08 -18.12
CA PRO A 451 4.73 7.90 -16.94
C PRO A 451 5.09 9.35 -17.28
N THR A 452 4.55 10.27 -16.48
CA THR A 452 4.92 11.69 -16.45
C THR A 452 5.42 12.03 -15.05
N ILE A 453 6.67 12.50 -14.94
CA ILE A 453 7.36 12.62 -13.67
C ILE A 453 8.08 13.94 -13.56
N ASN A 454 7.82 14.69 -12.49
CA ASN A 454 8.61 15.83 -12.08
C ASN A 454 9.31 15.49 -10.76
N ALA A 455 10.62 15.48 -10.77
CA ALA A 455 11.44 15.17 -9.61
C ALA A 455 12.48 16.26 -9.34
N THR A 456 12.70 16.56 -8.07
CA THR A 456 13.68 17.56 -7.63
C THR A 456 14.53 16.97 -6.51
N GLY A 457 15.84 16.94 -6.72
CA GLY A 457 16.81 16.59 -5.68
C GLY A 457 16.87 17.64 -4.57
N GLY A 458 17.21 17.22 -3.39
CA GLY A 458 17.36 18.08 -2.23
C GLY A 458 18.53 19.06 -2.37
N VAL A 459 18.46 20.16 -1.63
CA VAL A 459 19.56 21.12 -1.53
C VAL A 459 20.73 20.52 -0.75
N PRO A 460 21.95 21.07 -0.85
CA PRO A 460 23.05 20.72 0.04
C PRO A 460 22.67 20.87 1.51
N GLU A 461 23.23 20.03 2.36
CA GLU A 461 23.22 20.30 3.79
C GLU A 461 24.22 21.39 4.14
N VAL A 462 23.91 22.19 5.16
CA VAL A 462 24.74 23.31 5.60
C VAL A 462 25.07 23.20 7.07
N ASP A 463 26.25 23.70 7.44
CA ASP A 463 26.63 23.85 8.84
C ASP A 463 25.91 25.03 9.52
N ASN A 464 26.19 25.24 10.81
CA ASN A 464 25.58 26.32 11.58
C ASN A 464 25.94 27.75 11.05
N ASP A 465 26.97 27.83 10.24
CA ASP A 465 27.45 29.09 9.62
C ASP A 465 26.87 29.25 8.19
N GLY A 466 26.10 28.28 7.70
CA GLY A 466 25.46 28.30 6.38
C GLY A 466 26.38 27.83 5.25
N ASN A 467 27.52 27.21 5.55
CA ASN A 467 28.40 26.62 4.52
C ASN A 467 27.94 25.24 4.14
N ALA A 468 27.94 24.91 2.85
CA ALA A 468 27.58 23.57 2.38
C ALA A 468 28.59 22.54 2.90
N ILE A 469 28.09 21.50 3.57
CA ILE A 469 28.88 20.37 4.10
C ILE A 469 28.64 19.09 3.30
N SER A 470 27.64 19.08 2.40
CA SER A 470 27.40 17.96 1.45
C SER A 470 27.08 18.52 0.06
N ALA A 471 26.98 17.62 -0.92
CA ALA A 471 26.26 17.90 -2.15
C ALA A 471 24.75 17.87 -1.91
N GLY A 472 23.95 18.36 -2.85
CA GLY A 472 22.51 18.09 -2.93
C GLY A 472 22.23 16.70 -3.44
N GLY A 473 20.98 16.23 -3.39
CA GLY A 473 20.58 14.92 -3.92
C GLY A 473 20.33 14.94 -5.43
N ALA A 474 20.36 13.80 -6.08
CA ALA A 474 19.89 13.64 -7.45
C ALA A 474 18.38 13.91 -7.56
N ALA A 475 17.88 14.32 -8.72
CA ALA A 475 16.43 14.33 -8.90
C ALA A 475 15.89 12.89 -8.94
N ILE A 476 16.54 12.02 -9.73
CA ILE A 476 16.26 10.58 -9.77
C ILE A 476 17.61 9.86 -9.58
N GLY A 477 17.77 9.14 -8.48
CA GLY A 477 19.03 8.44 -8.22
C GLY A 477 19.46 8.43 -6.76
N SER A 478 20.70 8.82 -6.51
CA SER A 478 21.28 8.76 -5.17
C SER A 478 21.08 10.05 -4.37
N GLY A 479 20.97 9.90 -3.06
CA GLY A 479 21.24 11.00 -2.13
C GLY A 479 22.74 11.20 -1.93
N ALA A 480 23.12 12.39 -1.50
CA ALA A 480 24.49 12.73 -1.19
C ALA A 480 24.97 12.08 0.13
N SER A 481 26.27 11.87 0.22
CA SER A 481 26.91 11.45 1.46
C SER A 481 27.37 12.66 2.29
N LEU A 482 27.22 12.56 3.59
CA LEU A 482 27.75 13.52 4.55
C LEU A 482 29.17 13.15 4.99
N PRO A 483 29.99 14.14 5.32
CA PRO A 483 31.27 13.89 5.97
C PRO A 483 31.06 13.27 7.35
N ASP A 484 31.90 12.31 7.67
CA ASP A 484 31.97 11.76 9.02
C ASP A 484 32.61 12.77 10.03
N LYS A 485 32.70 12.37 11.27
CA LYS A 485 33.32 13.22 12.33
C LYS A 485 34.78 13.61 12.07
N ASN A 486 35.46 12.99 11.11
CA ASN A 486 36.82 13.31 10.71
C ASN A 486 36.86 14.19 9.44
N GLY A 487 35.70 14.47 8.85
CA GLY A 487 35.56 15.20 7.58
C GLY A 487 35.68 14.30 6.34
N ASP A 488 35.76 12.96 6.51
CA ASP A 488 35.85 12.01 5.40
C ASP A 488 34.44 11.75 4.84
N VAL A 489 34.24 11.96 3.52
CA VAL A 489 32.98 11.71 2.82
C VAL A 489 33.02 10.31 2.24
N ALA A 490 32.11 9.44 2.68
CA ALA A 490 31.94 8.13 2.07
C ALA A 490 31.39 8.26 0.64
N PRO A 491 31.64 7.30 -0.27
CA PRO A 491 30.97 7.28 -1.57
C PRO A 491 29.45 7.24 -1.41
N GLU A 492 28.73 7.95 -2.29
CA GLU A 492 27.26 7.83 -2.40
C GLU A 492 26.90 6.38 -2.78
N ALA A 493 25.68 5.97 -2.42
CA ALA A 493 25.18 4.68 -2.87
C ALA A 493 25.07 4.63 -4.40
N ASP A 494 25.45 3.50 -4.98
CA ASP A 494 25.26 3.28 -6.42
C ASP A 494 23.76 3.40 -6.79
N ALA A 495 23.49 3.82 -8.03
CA ALA A 495 22.14 3.91 -8.56
C ALA A 495 22.04 3.06 -9.84
N ASP A 496 21.25 1.98 -9.77
CA ASP A 496 20.82 1.18 -10.92
C ASP A 496 19.49 1.74 -11.42
N ILE A 497 19.56 2.62 -12.44
CA ILE A 497 18.39 3.30 -12.97
C ILE A 497 18.08 2.73 -14.35
N THR A 498 16.88 2.22 -14.52
CA THR A 498 16.34 1.75 -15.79
C THR A 498 15.19 2.66 -16.21
N ILE A 499 15.30 3.31 -17.38
CA ILE A 499 14.21 4.08 -17.99
C ILE A 499 13.96 3.50 -19.38
N GLU A 500 12.74 3.02 -19.63
CA GLU A 500 12.39 2.31 -20.86
C GLU A 500 11.04 2.74 -21.42
N GLY A 501 10.90 2.66 -22.73
CA GLY A 501 9.66 2.96 -23.43
C GLY A 501 9.45 4.47 -23.63
N LYS A 502 8.18 4.90 -23.67
CA LYS A 502 7.82 6.32 -23.78
C LYS A 502 7.65 6.91 -22.38
N VAL A 503 8.41 7.94 -22.04
CA VAL A 503 8.34 8.63 -20.74
C VAL A 503 8.42 10.14 -20.93
N THR A 504 7.83 10.90 -19.98
CA THR A 504 8.01 12.34 -19.87
C THR A 504 8.58 12.63 -18.48
N ILE A 505 9.80 13.15 -18.41
CA ILE A 505 10.50 13.39 -17.14
C ILE A 505 11.06 14.82 -17.13
N ASP A 506 10.80 15.59 -16.07
CA ASP A 506 11.53 16.81 -15.72
C ASP A 506 12.27 16.57 -14.41
N ALA A 507 13.59 16.47 -14.49
CA ALA A 507 14.47 16.11 -13.40
C ALA A 507 15.40 17.28 -13.08
N LYS A 508 15.25 17.88 -11.88
CA LYS A 508 16.11 18.98 -11.41
C LYS A 508 17.04 18.50 -10.27
N ALA A 509 18.34 18.50 -10.55
CA ALA A 509 19.36 18.12 -9.59
C ALA A 509 19.43 19.08 -8.39
N GLY A 510 19.88 18.59 -7.24
CA GLY A 510 20.49 19.38 -6.20
C GLY A 510 21.91 19.82 -6.60
N GLU A 511 22.46 20.80 -5.91
CA GLU A 511 23.80 21.33 -6.21
C GLU A 511 24.87 20.25 -5.99
N GLY A 512 25.73 20.05 -6.99
CA GLY A 512 26.83 19.09 -6.92
C GLY A 512 26.42 17.65 -7.21
N ASN A 513 25.17 17.37 -7.66
CA ASN A 513 24.74 16.02 -8.04
C ASN A 513 24.14 15.98 -9.45
N ALA A 514 23.91 14.77 -9.97
CA ALA A 514 23.28 14.52 -11.26
C ALA A 514 21.76 14.80 -11.24
N ALA A 515 21.19 15.17 -12.38
CA ALA A 515 19.73 15.19 -12.50
C ALA A 515 19.18 13.75 -12.46
N ILE A 516 19.79 12.83 -13.25
CA ILE A 516 19.43 11.41 -13.22
C ILE A 516 20.73 10.60 -13.13
N GLY A 517 21.02 10.06 -11.95
CA GLY A 517 22.27 9.33 -11.73
C GLY A 517 22.74 9.31 -10.27
N ALA A 518 24.07 9.20 -10.10
CA ALA A 518 24.75 9.17 -8.81
C ALA A 518 26.13 9.82 -8.90
N ASN A 519 26.67 10.27 -7.77
CA ASN A 519 28.05 10.83 -7.70
C ASN A 519 28.32 11.89 -8.77
N ASN A 520 27.39 12.81 -8.98
CA ASN A 520 27.45 13.84 -10.03
C ASN A 520 27.68 13.27 -11.46
N THR A 521 27.29 12.02 -11.69
CA THR A 521 27.42 11.35 -12.99
C THR A 521 26.03 11.09 -13.58
N GLU A 522 25.76 11.72 -14.73
CA GLU A 522 24.52 11.51 -15.47
C GLU A 522 24.51 10.15 -16.16
N GLN A 523 23.40 9.42 -16.02
CA GLN A 523 23.19 8.16 -16.74
C GLN A 523 22.52 8.38 -18.09
N THR A 524 22.88 7.55 -19.08
CA THR A 524 22.24 7.48 -20.39
C THR A 524 21.39 6.21 -20.50
N PHE A 525 20.31 6.27 -21.28
CA PHE A 525 19.34 5.19 -21.36
C PHE A 525 19.23 4.64 -22.79
N ASN A 526 19.12 3.31 -22.87
CA ASN A 526 18.81 2.60 -24.10
C ASN A 526 17.37 2.07 -24.01
N GLY A 527 16.65 2.02 -25.13
CA GLY A 527 15.28 1.48 -25.15
C GLY A 527 14.17 2.54 -24.99
N LEU A 528 14.52 3.82 -25.04
CA LEU A 528 13.55 4.91 -25.11
C LEU A 528 12.82 4.91 -26.47
N GLN A 529 11.50 5.15 -26.43
CA GLN A 529 10.63 5.14 -27.61
C GLN A 529 10.31 6.54 -28.10
N VAL A 530 9.85 6.63 -29.36
CA VAL A 530 9.37 7.87 -29.97
C VAL A 530 8.31 8.54 -29.10
N GLY A 531 8.46 9.84 -28.88
CA GLY A 531 7.62 10.63 -27.98
C GLY A 531 8.13 10.71 -26.55
N THR A 532 9.30 10.13 -26.26
CA THR A 532 10.01 10.36 -24.99
C THR A 532 10.57 11.77 -24.93
N THR A 533 10.45 12.39 -23.76
CA THR A 533 11.10 13.65 -23.42
C THR A 533 11.65 13.57 -22.00
N ILE A 534 12.95 13.63 -21.84
CA ILE A 534 13.63 13.75 -20.55
C ILE A 534 14.31 15.11 -20.53
N THR A 535 13.89 15.97 -19.64
CA THR A 535 14.52 17.27 -19.41
C THR A 535 15.33 17.17 -18.12
N ARG A 536 16.63 17.38 -18.23
CA ARG A 536 17.54 17.40 -17.08
C ARG A 536 17.94 18.83 -16.78
N ARG A 537 17.86 19.19 -15.51
CA ARG A 537 18.26 20.52 -15.06
C ARG A 537 19.30 20.41 -13.96
N ASN A 538 20.32 21.26 -14.01
CA ASN A 538 21.20 21.43 -12.86
C ASN A 538 20.48 22.19 -11.72
N ALA A 539 21.14 22.38 -10.58
CA ALA A 539 20.59 23.09 -9.44
C ALA A 539 20.14 24.53 -9.75
N LYS A 540 20.82 25.21 -10.70
CA LYS A 540 20.48 26.58 -11.14
C LYS A 540 19.27 26.58 -12.08
N GLY A 541 18.85 25.42 -12.59
CA GLY A 541 17.75 25.29 -13.53
C GLY A 541 18.16 25.30 -15.00
N ASP A 542 19.48 25.33 -15.29
CA ASP A 542 19.99 25.27 -16.66
C ASP A 542 19.74 23.86 -17.24
N ASP A 543 19.40 23.80 -18.54
CA ASP A 543 19.19 22.55 -19.25
C ASP A 543 20.54 21.84 -19.50
N VAL A 544 20.66 20.63 -18.96
CA VAL A 544 21.83 19.74 -19.10
C VAL A 544 21.45 18.39 -19.71
N SER A 545 20.34 18.37 -20.47
CA SER A 545 19.82 17.15 -21.12
C SER A 545 20.87 16.51 -22.04
N GLN A 546 20.86 15.17 -22.08
CA GLN A 546 21.82 14.37 -22.81
C GLN A 546 21.34 14.06 -24.22
N PRO A 547 22.26 13.80 -25.20
CA PRO A 547 21.87 13.26 -26.47
C PRO A 547 21.08 11.96 -26.31
N GLY A 548 19.89 11.88 -26.91
CA GLY A 548 18.99 10.73 -26.79
C GLY A 548 17.87 10.89 -25.74
N ASP A 549 17.89 11.90 -24.89
CA ASP A 549 16.83 12.20 -23.94
C ASP A 549 15.49 12.60 -24.61
N VAL A 550 15.55 13.04 -25.87
CA VAL A 550 14.37 13.35 -26.69
C VAL A 550 14.35 12.46 -27.92
N VAL A 551 13.36 11.56 -27.98
CA VAL A 551 13.17 10.65 -29.11
C VAL A 551 12.02 11.15 -29.99
N ARG A 552 12.32 11.71 -31.12
CA ARG A 552 11.36 12.26 -32.10
C ARG A 552 11.13 11.29 -33.24
N GLU A 553 9.93 11.33 -33.82
CA GLU A 553 9.69 10.68 -35.10
C GLU A 553 10.59 11.32 -36.16
N GLN A 554 11.38 10.50 -36.84
CA GLN A 554 12.16 11.03 -37.98
C GLN A 554 11.20 11.35 -39.12
N VAL A 555 10.96 12.64 -39.37
CA VAL A 555 10.32 13.09 -40.62
C VAL A 555 11.29 12.80 -41.74
N PRO A 556 10.93 12.05 -42.80
CA PRO A 556 11.79 11.89 -43.96
C PRO A 556 11.99 13.27 -44.57
N THR A 557 13.18 13.81 -44.50
CA THR A 557 13.59 14.96 -45.30
C THR A 557 13.70 14.46 -46.73
N GLU A 558 12.80 14.89 -47.62
CA GLU A 558 13.06 14.83 -49.06
C GLU A 558 14.35 15.60 -49.34
N THR A 559 15.44 14.88 -49.57
CA THR A 559 16.65 15.46 -50.13
C THR A 559 17.12 14.54 -51.25
N GLU A 560 17.35 15.20 -52.39
CA GLU A 560 17.80 14.67 -53.66
C GLU A 560 18.80 13.52 -53.63
N ALA A 561 18.64 12.63 -54.61
CA ALA A 561 19.48 11.48 -54.88
C ALA A 561 20.95 11.84 -55.04
N ALA A 562 21.81 11.22 -54.22
CA ALA A 562 23.22 10.97 -54.55
C ALA A 562 23.70 9.72 -53.81
N GLU A 563 23.98 8.72 -54.59
CA GLU A 563 24.86 7.55 -54.45
C GLU A 563 25.23 7.00 -53.05
N ALA A 564 24.89 5.72 -52.84
CA ALA A 564 25.36 4.86 -51.75
C ALA A 564 26.87 4.70 -51.67
N PRO A 565 27.47 4.42 -50.47
CA PRO A 565 27.65 3.00 -50.16
C PRO A 565 27.46 2.57 -48.66
N SER A 566 26.98 1.37 -48.59
CA SER A 566 27.25 0.27 -47.63
C SER A 566 27.10 0.46 -46.11
N THR A 567 26.08 -0.26 -45.60
CA THR A 567 26.04 -1.17 -44.41
C THR A 567 26.34 -0.62 -43.03
N GLY A 568 25.26 -0.46 -42.31
CA GLY A 568 25.16 -0.49 -40.86
C GLY A 568 23.68 -0.60 -40.47
N SER A 569 23.18 -1.83 -40.37
CA SER A 569 21.79 -2.09 -39.96
C SER A 569 21.62 -1.75 -38.48
N VAL A 570 20.84 -0.73 -38.17
CA VAL A 570 20.28 -0.55 -36.85
C VAL A 570 19.16 -1.59 -36.71
N GLU A 571 19.42 -2.65 -35.97
CA GLU A 571 18.46 -3.71 -35.68
C GLU A 571 17.42 -3.19 -34.68
N VAL A 572 16.17 -3.13 -35.13
CA VAL A 572 15.02 -2.70 -34.32
C VAL A 572 14.45 -3.88 -33.53
N GLU A 573 14.26 -3.75 -32.24
CA GLU A 573 13.52 -4.72 -31.41
C GLU A 573 12.10 -4.90 -31.96
N ARG A 574 11.73 -6.12 -32.31
CA ARG A 574 10.39 -6.44 -32.83
C ARG A 574 9.66 -7.34 -31.84
N PRO A 575 8.41 -7.02 -31.47
CA PRO A 575 7.59 -7.96 -30.72
C PRO A 575 7.43 -9.26 -31.52
N VAL A 576 7.67 -10.39 -30.88
CA VAL A 576 7.49 -11.71 -31.49
C VAL A 576 6.65 -12.59 -30.58
N THR A 577 5.86 -13.48 -31.19
CA THR A 577 5.15 -14.51 -30.45
C THR A 577 5.91 -15.81 -30.62
N VAL A 578 6.29 -16.44 -29.52
CA VAL A 578 6.86 -17.79 -29.51
C VAL A 578 5.75 -18.77 -29.14
N GLU A 579 5.24 -19.49 -30.12
CA GLU A 579 4.13 -20.40 -29.94
C GLU A 579 4.50 -21.51 -28.94
N GLY A 580 3.64 -21.73 -27.94
CA GLY A 580 3.84 -22.73 -26.89
C GLY A 580 4.70 -22.27 -25.70
N LEU A 581 5.41 -21.13 -25.79
CA LEU A 581 6.10 -20.56 -24.63
C LEU A 581 5.09 -19.99 -23.65
N TYR A 582 5.28 -20.30 -22.36
CA TYR A 582 4.48 -19.70 -21.29
C TYR A 582 5.35 -19.46 -20.06
N VAL A 583 4.92 -18.52 -19.22
CA VAL A 583 5.60 -18.20 -17.96
C VAL A 583 4.65 -18.41 -16.79
N THR A 584 5.17 -19.00 -15.71
CA THR A 584 4.41 -19.25 -14.48
C THR A 584 4.98 -18.49 -13.30
N ASN A 585 4.13 -18.16 -12.33
CA ASN A 585 4.55 -17.66 -11.02
C ASN A 585 4.92 -18.81 -10.06
N VAL A 586 5.30 -18.47 -8.82
CA VAL A 586 5.67 -19.43 -7.76
C VAL A 586 4.59 -20.47 -7.45
N LEU A 587 3.32 -20.18 -7.73
CA LEU A 587 2.19 -21.10 -7.54
C LEU A 587 1.91 -21.98 -8.78
N GLY A 588 2.76 -21.93 -9.80
CA GLY A 588 2.57 -22.64 -11.06
C GLY A 588 1.47 -22.07 -11.96
N LYS A 589 0.90 -20.90 -11.63
CA LYS A 589 -0.13 -20.24 -12.43
C LYS A 589 0.53 -19.47 -13.57
N GLN A 590 -0.01 -19.59 -14.80
CA GLN A 590 0.45 -18.80 -15.94
C GLN A 590 0.23 -17.30 -15.70
N ILE A 591 1.26 -16.52 -16.05
CA ILE A 591 1.26 -15.06 -15.99
C ILE A 591 1.55 -14.47 -17.37
N THR A 592 1.22 -13.20 -17.57
CA THR A 592 1.53 -12.49 -18.81
C THR A 592 3.04 -12.33 -18.98
N HIS A 593 3.49 -12.48 -20.21
CA HIS A 593 4.87 -12.25 -20.61
C HIS A 593 4.92 -11.62 -22.01
N THR A 594 6.03 -11.01 -22.35
CA THR A 594 6.30 -10.48 -23.69
C THR A 594 7.58 -11.07 -24.22
N CYS A 595 7.63 -11.29 -25.54
CA CYS A 595 8.86 -11.66 -26.22
C CYS A 595 9.20 -10.57 -27.25
N THR A 596 10.45 -10.13 -27.25
CA THR A 596 10.99 -9.19 -28.25
C THR A 596 12.25 -9.78 -28.87
N GLN A 597 12.44 -9.53 -30.16
CA GLN A 597 13.65 -9.95 -30.86
C GLN A 597 14.40 -8.73 -31.38
N ASN A 598 15.69 -8.67 -31.05
CA ASN A 598 16.62 -7.70 -31.58
C ASN A 598 17.78 -8.46 -32.21
N GLY A 599 17.86 -8.39 -33.55
CA GLY A 599 18.82 -9.16 -34.33
C GLY A 599 18.77 -10.65 -34.02
N THR A 600 19.82 -11.19 -33.44
CA THR A 600 19.95 -12.60 -33.09
C THR A 600 19.59 -12.88 -31.62
N THR A 601 19.10 -11.89 -30.88
CA THR A 601 18.73 -12.02 -29.46
C THR A 601 17.21 -12.01 -29.27
N LEU A 602 16.67 -13.02 -28.61
CA LEU A 602 15.28 -13.07 -28.18
C LEU A 602 15.21 -12.82 -26.68
N THR A 603 14.45 -11.82 -26.27
CA THR A 603 14.22 -11.46 -24.86
C THR A 603 12.82 -11.86 -24.44
N ILE A 604 12.72 -12.64 -23.38
CA ILE A 604 11.47 -13.03 -22.70
C ILE A 604 11.37 -12.18 -21.44
N ARG A 605 10.29 -11.41 -21.28
CA ARG A 605 10.06 -10.56 -20.10
C ARG A 605 8.79 -10.99 -19.39
N ALA A 606 8.86 -11.14 -18.07
CA ALA A 606 7.71 -11.52 -17.24
C ALA A 606 7.65 -10.65 -15.99
N ASN A 607 6.43 -10.22 -15.63
CA ASN A 607 6.17 -9.42 -14.45
C ASN A 607 5.93 -10.33 -13.25
N GLY A 608 7.01 -10.65 -12.51
CA GLY A 608 6.91 -11.46 -11.28
C GLY A 608 8.27 -11.61 -10.60
N ILE A 609 8.26 -11.73 -9.28
CA ILE A 609 9.48 -11.84 -8.44
C ILE A 609 10.08 -13.25 -8.53
N VAL A 610 9.20 -14.25 -8.53
CA VAL A 610 9.56 -15.67 -8.70
C VAL A 610 8.80 -16.20 -9.88
N THR A 611 9.50 -16.44 -10.98
CA THR A 611 8.87 -16.86 -12.24
C THR A 611 9.69 -17.92 -12.95
N SER A 612 9.01 -18.76 -13.71
CA SER A 612 9.62 -19.78 -14.55
C SER A 612 9.12 -19.65 -16.00
N ALA A 613 10.03 -19.45 -16.92
CA ALA A 613 9.76 -19.57 -18.34
C ALA A 613 9.85 -21.04 -18.77
N HIS A 614 8.85 -21.51 -19.50
CA HIS A 614 8.73 -22.87 -19.97
C HIS A 614 8.79 -22.90 -21.50
N LEU A 615 9.78 -23.60 -22.02
CA LEU A 615 9.98 -23.88 -23.44
C LEU A 615 10.16 -25.39 -23.65
N THR A 616 10.29 -25.80 -24.91
CA THR A 616 10.80 -27.13 -25.26
C THR A 616 12.06 -27.00 -26.12
N LEU A 617 12.87 -28.05 -26.20
CA LEU A 617 14.03 -28.05 -27.09
C LEU A 617 13.63 -27.89 -28.57
N GLY A 618 12.46 -28.37 -28.98
CA GLY A 618 11.90 -28.12 -30.30
C GLY A 618 11.68 -26.64 -30.58
N MET A 619 11.13 -25.90 -29.60
CA MET A 619 11.02 -24.43 -29.70
C MET A 619 12.39 -23.77 -29.85
N VAL A 620 13.37 -24.20 -29.06
CA VAL A 620 14.73 -23.64 -29.13
C VAL A 620 15.36 -23.95 -30.49
N ARG A 621 15.15 -25.12 -31.08
CA ARG A 621 15.58 -25.47 -32.44
C ARG A 621 14.88 -24.59 -33.50
N ALA A 622 13.57 -24.38 -33.34
CA ALA A 622 12.82 -23.49 -34.23
C ALA A 622 13.32 -22.02 -34.15
N LEU A 623 13.61 -21.52 -32.97
CA LEU A 623 14.21 -20.20 -32.77
C LEU A 623 15.60 -20.09 -33.41
N LYS A 624 16.43 -21.15 -33.28
CA LYS A 624 17.72 -21.23 -34.00
C LYS A 624 17.54 -21.14 -35.50
N ALA A 625 16.57 -21.87 -36.08
CA ALA A 625 16.25 -21.83 -37.48
C ALA A 625 15.80 -20.44 -37.97
N GLN A 626 15.21 -19.64 -37.06
CA GLN A 626 14.85 -18.24 -37.33
C GLN A 626 16.01 -17.24 -37.10
N GLY A 627 17.21 -17.74 -36.79
CA GLY A 627 18.44 -16.94 -36.65
C GLY A 627 18.68 -16.47 -35.21
N VAL A 628 17.90 -16.90 -34.20
CA VAL A 628 18.16 -16.56 -32.82
C VAL A 628 19.38 -17.32 -32.31
N LYS A 629 20.33 -16.60 -31.71
CA LYS A 629 21.57 -17.13 -31.11
C LYS A 629 21.61 -17.03 -29.61
N THR A 630 20.90 -16.05 -29.04
CA THR A 630 20.89 -15.76 -27.61
C THR A 630 19.46 -15.63 -27.10
N LEU A 631 19.14 -16.30 -26.01
CA LEU A 631 17.92 -16.08 -25.23
C LEU A 631 18.24 -15.28 -24.00
N VAL A 632 17.37 -14.34 -23.65
CA VAL A 632 17.42 -13.53 -22.44
C VAL A 632 16.12 -13.71 -21.70
N PHE A 633 16.18 -13.98 -20.40
CA PHE A 633 15.02 -13.99 -19.53
C PHE A 633 15.15 -12.89 -18.48
N THR A 634 14.14 -12.03 -18.40
CA THR A 634 14.10 -10.87 -17.50
C THR A 634 12.84 -10.93 -16.66
N THR A 635 12.98 -10.71 -15.36
CA THR A 635 11.88 -10.68 -14.39
C THR A 635 11.97 -9.44 -13.51
N LEU A 636 10.88 -9.09 -12.81
CA LEU A 636 10.70 -7.78 -12.15
C LEU A 636 11.78 -7.41 -11.11
N LEU A 637 12.40 -8.39 -10.44
CA LEU A 637 13.40 -8.17 -9.37
C LEU A 637 14.70 -8.94 -9.60
N SER A 638 14.88 -9.56 -10.76
CA SER A 638 16.06 -10.37 -11.05
C SER A 638 16.89 -9.71 -12.14
N ARG A 639 18.22 -9.83 -12.02
CA ARG A 639 19.10 -9.54 -13.16
C ARG A 639 18.62 -10.36 -14.36
N SER A 640 18.64 -9.76 -15.54
CA SER A 640 18.48 -10.52 -16.78
C SER A 640 19.56 -11.58 -16.83
N THR A 641 19.17 -12.82 -17.07
CA THR A 641 20.13 -13.88 -17.36
C THR A 641 20.04 -14.25 -18.83
N THR A 642 21.16 -14.68 -19.40
CA THR A 642 21.27 -15.02 -20.81
C THR A 642 21.74 -16.47 -20.96
N VAL A 643 21.31 -17.09 -22.07
CA VAL A 643 21.83 -18.40 -22.48
C VAL A 643 22.02 -18.46 -23.99
N SER A 644 23.11 -19.04 -24.43
CA SER A 644 23.34 -19.29 -25.86
C SER A 644 22.44 -20.43 -26.33
N VAL A 645 21.75 -20.24 -27.46
CA VAL A 645 20.92 -21.26 -28.10
C VAL A 645 21.75 -22.49 -28.47
N ASP A 646 22.97 -22.28 -28.97
CA ASP A 646 23.89 -23.39 -29.30
C ASP A 646 24.33 -24.16 -28.06
N ALA A 647 24.64 -23.46 -26.96
CA ALA A 647 25.04 -24.11 -25.70
C ALA A 647 23.87 -24.91 -25.11
N LEU A 648 22.65 -24.37 -25.18
CA LEU A 648 21.45 -25.05 -24.70
C LEU A 648 21.18 -26.35 -25.46
N LEU A 649 21.28 -26.30 -26.79
CA LEU A 649 21.08 -27.49 -27.65
C LEU A 649 22.22 -28.50 -27.57
N ALA A 650 23.44 -28.04 -27.27
CA ALA A 650 24.61 -28.93 -27.07
C ALA A 650 24.62 -29.62 -25.70
N ALA A 651 23.88 -29.10 -24.73
CA ALA A 651 23.80 -29.68 -23.39
C ALA A 651 23.06 -31.04 -23.36
N GLU A 652 22.08 -31.21 -24.24
CA GLU A 652 21.28 -32.45 -24.39
C GLU A 652 21.04 -32.71 -25.88
N PRO A 653 22.07 -33.15 -26.63
CA PRO A 653 22.00 -33.22 -28.11
C PRO A 653 21.02 -34.29 -28.62
N ASP A 654 20.83 -35.37 -27.86
CA ASP A 654 19.98 -36.50 -28.21
C ASP A 654 18.56 -36.37 -27.63
N ALA A 655 18.25 -35.31 -26.89
CA ALA A 655 16.94 -35.13 -26.28
C ALA A 655 15.86 -34.80 -27.35
N PRO A 656 14.63 -35.35 -27.20
CA PRO A 656 13.54 -35.13 -28.15
C PRO A 656 13.05 -33.65 -28.11
N ASP A 657 12.29 -33.29 -29.15
CA ASP A 657 11.75 -31.92 -29.27
C ASP A 657 10.81 -31.53 -28.12
N GLU A 658 10.16 -32.48 -27.51
CA GLU A 658 9.25 -32.31 -26.36
C GLU A 658 10.00 -32.12 -25.03
N ALA A 659 11.32 -32.31 -25.00
CA ALA A 659 12.11 -32.16 -23.78
C ALA A 659 11.93 -30.75 -23.19
N ALA A 660 11.43 -30.71 -21.95
CA ALA A 660 11.08 -29.46 -21.28
C ALA A 660 12.35 -28.66 -20.88
N VAL A 661 12.36 -27.40 -21.25
CA VAL A 661 13.35 -26.42 -20.77
C VAL A 661 12.64 -25.49 -19.80
N VAL A 662 13.05 -25.49 -18.54
CA VAL A 662 12.48 -24.64 -17.50
C VAL A 662 13.56 -23.69 -16.98
N TRP A 663 13.31 -22.39 -17.14
CA TRP A 663 14.23 -21.34 -16.73
C TRP A 663 13.57 -20.51 -15.64
N THR A 664 14.08 -20.64 -14.43
CA THR A 664 13.46 -20.07 -13.21
C THR A 664 14.33 -18.95 -12.63
N HIS A 665 13.70 -17.84 -12.29
CA HIS A 665 14.28 -16.80 -11.46
C HIS A 665 13.61 -16.80 -10.08
N THR A 666 14.43 -16.83 -9.01
CA THR A 666 13.99 -16.75 -7.61
C THR A 666 14.78 -15.63 -6.92
N GLY A 667 14.31 -14.38 -7.04
CA GLY A 667 15.07 -13.23 -6.58
C GLY A 667 16.44 -13.16 -7.29
N PRO A 668 17.56 -13.09 -6.57
CA PRO A 668 18.89 -12.96 -7.18
C PRO A 668 19.42 -14.26 -7.82
N ARG A 669 18.74 -15.40 -7.67
CA ARG A 669 19.17 -16.69 -8.19
C ARG A 669 18.40 -17.05 -9.46
N ALA A 670 19.12 -17.60 -10.44
CA ALA A 670 18.53 -18.18 -11.62
C ALA A 670 18.93 -19.67 -11.70
N ALA A 671 17.99 -20.49 -12.21
CA ALA A 671 18.19 -21.91 -12.46
C ALA A 671 17.66 -22.25 -13.84
N LEU A 672 18.32 -23.17 -14.53
CA LEU A 672 17.94 -23.70 -15.82
C LEU A 672 17.96 -25.22 -15.78
N THR A 673 16.87 -25.84 -16.15
CA THR A 673 16.82 -27.31 -16.26
C THR A 673 16.37 -27.70 -17.66
N ILE A 674 16.94 -28.79 -18.16
CA ILE A 674 16.48 -29.46 -19.39
C ILE A 674 16.05 -30.88 -18.99
N ASN A 675 14.79 -31.19 -19.25
CA ASN A 675 14.18 -32.48 -18.88
C ASN A 675 14.42 -32.87 -17.41
N GLY A 676 14.46 -31.87 -16.52
CA GLY A 676 14.70 -32.03 -15.08
C GLY A 676 16.17 -32.08 -14.66
N THR A 677 17.13 -32.18 -15.58
CA THR A 677 18.56 -32.11 -15.30
C THR A 677 19.02 -30.66 -15.17
N ASP A 678 19.81 -30.34 -14.16
CA ASP A 678 20.31 -28.97 -13.91
C ASP A 678 21.42 -28.58 -14.89
N HIS A 679 21.18 -27.51 -15.61
CA HIS A 679 22.07 -26.85 -16.56
C HIS A 679 22.30 -25.36 -16.23
N SER A 680 22.10 -24.97 -14.98
CA SER A 680 22.21 -23.57 -14.53
C SER A 680 23.58 -22.93 -14.83
N ALA A 681 24.63 -23.74 -14.96
CA ALA A 681 25.96 -23.27 -15.35
C ALA A 681 26.03 -22.64 -16.77
N LEU A 682 25.01 -22.85 -17.61
CA LEU A 682 24.91 -22.22 -18.94
C LEU A 682 24.42 -20.78 -18.87
N LEU A 683 23.83 -20.36 -17.76
CA LEU A 683 23.34 -18.99 -17.57
C LEU A 683 24.50 -18.01 -17.32
N LYS A 684 24.38 -16.85 -17.93
CA LYS A 684 25.37 -15.74 -17.80
C LYS A 684 24.66 -14.50 -17.28
#